data_8684f16ad02654e3f159158c6c80385b
#
_entry.id   8684f16ad02654e3f159158c6c80385b
#
_cell.length_a   1.000
_cell.length_b   1.000
_cell.length_c   1.000
_cell.angle_alpha   90.00
_cell.angle_beta   90.00
_cell.angle_gamma   90.00
#
_symmetry.space_group_name_H-M   'P 1'
#
loop_
_entity.id
_entity.type
_entity.pdbx_description
1 polymer ?
#
loop_
_entity_poly.entity_id
_entity_poly.type
_entity_poly.pdbx_seq_one_letter_code
_entity_poly.pdbx_strand_id
1 'polypeptide(L)'
;MYALLRRLLALWVKPEVRPESAPGSIGAVPGSPVCYVLERRSVTDLAVLENFCARHGLPRPSGRLVGREASAVRAAFPLLQARGWFDPRIDRRPPAELVRLLEAVHADPTLDVRLVPVAVYWGRAPQKEGSWLRLLLVENWVLGGPVRKFLQVLLNGRFTMLEVGAPVSLRSLLEPTLDAASLAARLARTQRANFRRQRAARIGPDMSHRRTIVNRVLRTRAVRAAVLGEMRSRQLPRRKVLLTARGYAEEIAANYSHAFITFMEGFLGRLWNRLYDGVTFSHVETLRNIAQDREIVFVPCHRSHMDYLLLSYVIYKQGYAVPHIAAGINLNIPVVGRFLRKGGAFFIRRSFAGNALYTAVFMKYLAIIMARGHSIEYFVEGGRSRTGRLLQPKTGMISMTVRSYLRDPRRAVVFLPVYFGYERIVEANTYVGELSGQPKRKESIGDLLRALRVLRENFGRVHVNLGEPIQLEDVLARHCADWRDRTLDNEARAPWVAPVVDELAGRIMRNINAAAAVTPVNLLAVTLLATPRQAMAAAELARQIDLYLALLQRTAYDARVTIAASDGQSVITYGESMKLLQRQSHKLGDIVRVEAEMAVLMTYYRNNVLHLFALPSLIACAFIGNAVVGTEDIQRLAWRVYPYVAEELFLKWREEELADVVSRTLETLADLGVLERVEGAAWRRPPPNSPRAMAIAGRRPPSRPRSRTRRSTRSSSPARASSTRRRRGSWMWRKMAHGPAPSIRAAW
;
A
#
# COMPACT_ATOMS: atom_id res chain seq x y z
N MET A 1 18.66 32.70 29.93
CA MET A 1 18.50 31.21 29.98
C MET A 1 17.70 30.66 28.82
N TYR A 2 16.46 31.06 28.57
CA TYR A 2 15.63 30.58 27.46
C TYR A 2 16.24 30.79 26.06
N ALA A 3 16.77 31.97 25.78
CA ALA A 3 17.42 32.27 24.50
C ALA A 3 18.65 31.38 24.22
N LEU A 4 19.44 31.07 25.26
CA LEU A 4 20.58 30.17 25.16
C LEU A 4 20.10 28.71 24.88
N LEU A 5 19.10 28.24 25.63
CA LEU A 5 18.49 26.92 25.40
C LEU A 5 17.96 26.81 23.95
N ARG A 6 17.29 27.83 23.43
CA ARG A 6 16.77 27.86 22.06
C ARG A 6 17.90 27.77 21.02
N ARG A 7 19.02 28.50 21.22
CA ARG A 7 20.18 28.44 20.33
C ARG A 7 20.83 27.05 20.35
N LEU A 8 21.03 26.47 21.52
CA LEU A 8 21.61 25.13 21.66
C LEU A 8 20.69 24.05 21.01
N LEU A 9 19.38 24.17 21.19
CA LEU A 9 18.42 23.27 20.54
C LEU A 9 18.42 23.46 19.02
N ALA A 10 18.62 24.67 18.49
CA ALA A 10 18.67 24.91 17.05
C ALA A 10 19.85 24.21 16.36
N LEU A 11 20.98 24.06 17.08
CA LEU A 11 22.17 23.36 16.57
C LEU A 11 22.00 21.82 16.60
N TRP A 12 21.35 21.29 17.63
CA TRP A 12 21.25 19.84 17.87
C TRP A 12 19.98 19.22 17.28
N VAL A 13 18.84 19.92 17.34
CA VAL A 13 17.52 19.42 16.96
C VAL A 13 17.17 19.93 15.56
N LYS A 14 17.11 19.01 14.60
CA LYS A 14 16.59 19.26 13.25
C LYS A 14 15.26 18.52 13.11
N PRO A 15 14.12 19.14 13.47
CA PRO A 15 12.85 18.45 13.44
C PRO A 15 12.42 18.15 11.99
N GLU A 16 11.99 16.94 11.76
CA GLU A 16 11.26 16.55 10.54
C GLU A 16 9.84 17.12 10.63
N VAL A 17 9.47 18.01 9.73
CA VAL A 17 8.17 18.69 9.74
C VAL A 17 7.15 17.87 8.95
N ARG A 18 5.97 17.68 9.51
CA ARG A 18 4.87 16.96 8.86
C ARG A 18 3.54 17.73 9.04
N PRO A 19 2.75 17.90 7.97
CA PRO A 19 3.11 17.70 6.56
C PRO A 19 4.18 18.71 6.10
N GLU A 20 4.88 18.39 5.02
CA GLU A 20 5.91 19.31 4.46
C GLU A 20 5.31 20.63 4.00
N SER A 21 4.03 20.64 3.61
CA SER A 21 3.26 21.84 3.25
C SER A 21 2.82 22.69 4.45
N ALA A 22 3.13 22.30 5.70
CA ALA A 22 2.68 23.00 6.90
C ALA A 22 3.07 24.50 6.93
N PRO A 23 4.27 24.94 6.52
CA PRO A 23 4.58 26.37 6.49
C PRO A 23 3.64 27.17 5.60
N GLY A 24 3.32 26.67 4.41
CA GLY A 24 2.37 27.30 3.48
C GLY A 24 0.95 27.35 4.02
N SER A 25 0.48 26.27 4.67
CA SER A 25 -0.88 26.21 5.22
C SER A 25 -1.10 27.15 6.41
N ILE A 26 -0.06 27.39 7.23
CA ILE A 26 -0.11 28.37 8.33
C ILE A 26 -0.08 29.80 7.79
N GLY A 27 0.75 30.06 6.77
CA GLY A 27 0.94 31.38 6.16
C GLY A 27 -0.13 31.77 5.13
N ALA A 28 -1.04 30.88 4.77
CA ALA A 28 -1.94 31.03 3.62
C ALA A 28 -2.97 32.18 3.72
N VAL A 29 -3.15 32.80 4.89
CA VAL A 29 -4.06 33.96 5.04
C VAL A 29 -3.30 35.08 5.75
N PRO A 30 -2.80 36.07 5.01
CA PRO A 30 -2.21 37.25 5.58
C PRO A 30 -3.21 38.02 6.46
N GLY A 31 -2.78 38.44 7.64
CA GLY A 31 -3.58 39.30 8.53
C GLY A 31 -4.43 38.56 9.59
N SER A 32 -4.63 37.26 9.50
CA SER A 32 -5.31 36.52 10.57
C SER A 32 -4.34 36.14 11.69
N PRO A 33 -4.62 36.47 12.96
CA PRO A 33 -3.80 36.04 14.09
C PRO A 33 -3.75 34.53 14.21
N VAL A 34 -2.53 33.99 14.40
CA VAL A 34 -2.29 32.54 14.56
C VAL A 34 -2.00 32.21 16.01
N CYS A 35 -2.71 31.25 16.56
CA CYS A 35 -2.52 30.74 17.91
C CYS A 35 -2.15 29.24 17.86
N TYR A 36 -0.99 28.90 18.40
CA TYR A 36 -0.50 27.52 18.44
C TYR A 36 -1.02 26.80 19.67
N VAL A 37 -1.51 25.59 19.47
CA VAL A 37 -2.01 24.75 20.54
C VAL A 37 -1.06 23.57 20.73
N LEU A 38 -0.46 23.48 21.92
CA LEU A 38 0.42 22.38 22.30
C LEU A 38 -0.33 21.36 23.18
N GLU A 39 -0.01 20.05 23.05
CA GLU A 39 -0.64 19.03 23.90
C GLU A 39 -0.35 19.29 25.38
N ARG A 40 0.92 19.60 25.72
CA ARG A 40 1.40 19.78 27.09
C ARG A 40 2.32 20.98 27.23
N ARG A 41 2.41 21.51 28.45
CA ARG A 41 3.39 22.56 28.77
C ARG A 41 4.80 22.00 28.74
N SER A 42 5.62 22.46 27.79
CA SER A 42 7.02 22.05 27.62
C SER A 42 7.84 23.19 27.03
N VAL A 43 8.87 23.61 27.75
CA VAL A 43 9.78 24.69 27.33
C VAL A 43 10.59 24.28 26.11
N THR A 44 11.02 23.01 26.02
CA THR A 44 11.78 22.47 24.88
C THR A 44 10.92 22.38 23.63
N ASP A 45 9.64 21.95 23.77
CA ASP A 45 8.72 21.85 22.62
C ASP A 45 8.39 23.24 22.08
N LEU A 46 8.20 24.22 22.96
CA LEU A 46 8.01 25.62 22.58
C LEU A 46 9.27 26.18 21.86
N ALA A 47 10.47 25.87 22.33
CA ALA A 47 11.70 26.33 21.69
C ALA A 47 11.91 25.70 20.30
N VAL A 48 11.54 24.42 20.10
CA VAL A 48 11.55 23.76 18.79
C VAL A 48 10.55 24.43 17.84
N LEU A 49 9.34 24.72 18.31
CA LEU A 49 8.31 25.42 17.55
C LEU A 49 8.75 26.83 17.18
N GLU A 50 9.37 27.58 18.09
CA GLU A 50 9.92 28.92 17.79
C GLU A 50 11.01 28.90 16.72
N ASN A 51 11.93 27.93 16.80
CA ASN A 51 12.96 27.77 15.79
C ASN A 51 12.38 27.42 14.41
N PHE A 52 11.32 26.60 14.39
CA PHE A 52 10.56 26.30 13.17
C PHE A 52 9.91 27.57 12.59
N CYS A 53 9.16 28.31 13.41
CA CYS A 53 8.49 29.54 12.97
C CYS A 53 9.49 30.58 12.48
N ALA A 54 10.62 30.73 13.18
CA ALA A 54 11.66 31.67 12.77
C ALA A 54 12.31 31.34 11.41
N ARG A 55 12.47 30.04 11.09
CA ARG A 55 13.02 29.59 9.80
C ARG A 55 12.06 29.81 8.63
N HIS A 56 10.77 29.81 8.88
CA HIS A 56 9.73 29.91 7.85
C HIS A 56 8.99 31.24 7.84
N GLY A 57 9.47 32.26 8.59
CA GLY A 57 8.84 33.58 8.66
C GLY A 57 7.44 33.59 9.27
N LEU A 58 7.10 32.59 10.10
CA LEU A 58 5.79 32.46 10.73
C LEU A 58 5.69 33.25 12.04
N PRO A 59 4.45 33.59 12.51
CA PRO A 59 4.25 34.28 13.77
C PRO A 59 4.91 33.55 14.96
N ARG A 60 5.54 34.31 15.86
CA ARG A 60 6.32 33.76 16.98
C ARG A 60 5.37 33.20 18.06
N PRO A 61 5.54 31.91 18.46
CA PRO A 61 4.73 31.27 19.51
C PRO A 61 4.84 31.92 20.90
N SER A 62 5.99 32.50 21.23
CA SER A 62 6.22 33.24 22.50
C SER A 62 5.66 34.65 22.50
N GLY A 63 5.22 35.14 21.34
CA GLY A 63 4.60 36.47 21.19
C GLY A 63 3.22 36.55 21.84
N ARG A 64 2.65 37.76 21.82
CA ARG A 64 1.24 37.99 22.11
C ARG A 64 0.48 38.11 20.78
N LEU A 65 -0.77 37.74 20.78
CA LEU A 65 -1.65 37.96 19.64
C LEU A 65 -1.86 39.47 19.45
N VAL A 66 -1.84 39.91 18.22
CA VAL A 66 -2.02 41.33 17.88
C VAL A 66 -3.51 41.58 17.65
N GLY A 67 -4.10 42.50 18.40
CA GLY A 67 -5.52 42.87 18.34
C GLY A 67 -5.97 43.51 19.68
N ARG A 68 -6.86 44.49 19.66
CA ARG A 68 -7.23 45.29 20.87
C ARG A 68 -7.59 44.43 22.08
N GLU A 69 -8.37 43.40 21.92
CA GLU A 69 -8.81 42.50 23.02
C GLU A 69 -8.01 41.19 23.09
N ALA A 70 -7.46 40.71 21.94
CA ALA A 70 -6.66 39.49 21.88
C ALA A 70 -5.21 39.69 22.38
N SER A 71 -4.74 40.97 22.54
CA SER A 71 -3.35 41.30 22.95
C SER A 71 -2.95 40.74 24.34
N ALA A 72 -3.91 40.42 25.19
CA ALA A 72 -3.68 39.80 26.50
C ALA A 72 -3.34 38.31 26.43
N VAL A 73 -3.58 37.66 25.28
CA VAL A 73 -3.41 36.20 25.14
C VAL A 73 -2.09 35.87 24.42
N ARG A 74 -1.38 34.87 24.88
CA ARG A 74 -0.17 34.35 24.25
C ARG A 74 -0.49 33.67 22.93
N ALA A 75 0.41 33.81 21.95
CA ALA A 75 0.29 33.14 20.66
C ALA A 75 0.49 31.61 20.72
N ALA A 76 0.79 31.05 21.88
CA ALA A 76 0.82 29.61 22.11
C ALA A 76 0.38 29.25 23.54
N PHE A 77 -0.46 28.21 23.68
CA PHE A 77 -0.87 27.68 24.97
C PHE A 77 -0.96 26.14 24.98
N PRO A 78 -0.75 25.48 26.15
CA PRO A 78 -0.91 24.05 26.31
C PRO A 78 -2.34 23.66 26.67
N LEU A 79 -2.84 22.53 26.16
CA LEU A 79 -4.15 21.95 26.54
C LEU A 79 -4.13 21.22 27.87
N LEU A 80 -2.96 20.71 28.30
CA LEU A 80 -2.77 19.95 29.51
C LEU A 80 -1.68 20.62 30.35
N GLN A 81 -2.03 20.95 31.60
CA GLN A 81 -1.11 21.54 32.56
C GLN A 81 -1.06 20.65 33.81
N ALA A 82 0.11 20.53 34.44
CA ALA A 82 0.22 19.91 35.76
C ALA A 82 -0.35 20.89 36.81
N ARG A 83 -1.09 20.41 37.81
CA ARG A 83 -1.69 21.25 38.87
C ARG A 83 -0.65 21.94 39.75
N GLY A 84 0.55 21.38 39.84
CA GLY A 84 1.65 21.97 40.62
C GLY A 84 2.95 21.22 40.39
N TRP A 85 4.05 21.77 40.96
CA TRP A 85 5.38 21.13 40.85
C TRP A 85 5.43 19.75 41.54
N PHE A 86 4.69 19.58 42.61
CA PHE A 86 4.63 18.33 43.41
C PHE A 86 3.35 17.51 43.17
N ASP A 87 2.34 18.05 42.45
CA ASP A 87 1.12 17.33 42.09
C ASP A 87 1.17 16.87 40.63
N PRO A 88 1.42 15.56 40.39
CA PRO A 88 1.49 15.01 39.03
C PRO A 88 0.12 14.90 38.34
N ARG A 89 -0.98 15.28 39.02
CA ARG A 89 -2.31 15.23 38.45
C ARG A 89 -2.44 16.27 37.35
N ILE A 90 -2.91 15.83 36.21
CA ILE A 90 -3.12 16.69 35.04
C ILE A 90 -4.45 17.40 35.18
N ASP A 91 -4.45 18.73 35.09
CA ASP A 91 -5.68 19.50 34.96
C ASP A 91 -6.28 19.29 33.56
N ARG A 92 -7.55 18.89 33.53
CA ARG A 92 -8.31 18.66 32.30
C ARG A 92 -9.34 19.75 32.03
N ARG A 93 -9.35 20.80 32.82
CA ARG A 93 -10.17 21.98 32.57
C ARG A 93 -9.74 22.66 31.27
N PRO A 94 -10.63 23.40 30.58
CA PRO A 94 -10.21 24.17 29.40
C PRO A 94 -9.18 25.22 29.84
N PRO A 95 -8.14 25.47 29.04
CA PRO A 95 -7.20 26.55 29.34
C PRO A 95 -7.88 27.90 29.39
N ALA A 96 -7.54 28.75 30.38
CA ALA A 96 -8.09 30.09 30.50
C ALA A 96 -7.81 30.94 29.24
N GLU A 97 -6.68 30.70 28.59
CA GLU A 97 -6.30 31.34 27.33
C GLU A 97 -7.32 31.06 26.22
N LEU A 98 -7.82 29.81 26.13
CA LEU A 98 -8.81 29.44 25.12
C LEU A 98 -10.17 30.08 25.38
N VAL A 99 -10.58 30.18 26.66
CA VAL A 99 -11.83 30.86 27.03
C VAL A 99 -11.75 32.35 26.64
N ARG A 100 -10.70 33.04 27.03
CA ARG A 100 -10.48 34.48 26.68
C ARG A 100 -10.43 34.70 25.16
N LEU A 101 -9.83 33.78 24.39
CA LEU A 101 -9.80 33.87 22.93
C LEU A 101 -11.22 33.78 22.35
N LEU A 102 -12.05 32.87 22.85
CA LEU A 102 -13.42 32.73 22.39
C LEU A 102 -14.26 33.93 22.78
N GLU A 103 -14.08 34.48 23.97
CA GLU A 103 -14.70 35.73 24.42
C GLU A 103 -14.32 36.90 23.50
N ALA A 104 -13.01 37.06 23.17
CA ALA A 104 -12.53 38.10 22.27
C ALA A 104 -13.09 37.98 20.85
N VAL A 105 -13.13 36.75 20.29
CA VAL A 105 -13.71 36.49 18.97
C VAL A 105 -15.23 36.68 18.94
N HIS A 106 -15.90 36.47 20.07
CA HIS A 106 -17.33 36.73 20.22
C HIS A 106 -17.60 38.22 20.27
N ALA A 107 -16.76 38.99 21.00
CA ALA A 107 -16.92 40.43 21.19
C ALA A 107 -16.60 41.24 19.92
N ASP A 108 -15.61 40.81 19.13
CA ASP A 108 -15.20 41.50 17.91
C ASP A 108 -15.54 40.70 16.63
N PRO A 109 -16.58 41.14 15.86
CA PRO A 109 -16.96 40.48 14.61
C PRO A 109 -15.89 40.47 13.53
N THR A 110 -14.88 41.30 13.59
CA THR A 110 -13.79 41.37 12.60
C THR A 110 -12.60 40.45 12.94
N LEU A 111 -12.52 40.00 14.19
CA LEU A 111 -11.44 39.14 14.67
C LEU A 111 -11.72 37.67 14.36
N ASP A 112 -10.86 37.04 13.54
CA ASP A 112 -10.79 35.59 13.40
C ASP A 112 -9.40 35.07 13.79
N VAL A 113 -9.33 34.21 14.80
CA VAL A 113 -8.09 33.61 15.27
C VAL A 113 -7.98 32.19 14.76
N ARG A 114 -6.87 31.87 14.14
CA ARG A 114 -6.59 30.51 13.67
C ARG A 114 -5.87 29.69 14.71
N LEU A 115 -6.51 28.62 15.17
CA LEU A 115 -5.88 27.62 16.03
C LEU A 115 -5.08 26.62 15.19
N VAL A 116 -3.79 26.49 15.48
CA VAL A 116 -2.89 25.52 14.85
C VAL A 116 -2.43 24.51 15.88
N PRO A 117 -2.94 23.26 15.84
CA PRO A 117 -2.49 22.21 16.75
C PRO A 117 -1.06 21.78 16.37
N VAL A 118 -0.14 21.76 17.33
CA VAL A 118 1.25 21.38 17.11
C VAL A 118 1.69 20.34 18.14
N ALA A 119 2.20 19.20 17.66
CA ALA A 119 2.79 18.16 18.49
C ALA A 119 4.28 18.01 18.19
N VAL A 120 5.10 17.93 19.25
CA VAL A 120 6.53 17.66 19.13
C VAL A 120 6.78 16.26 19.69
N TYR A 121 7.26 15.36 18.83
CA TYR A 121 7.60 13.99 19.20
C TYR A 121 9.12 13.84 19.28
N TRP A 122 9.62 13.58 20.50
CA TRP A 122 11.04 13.38 20.79
C TRP A 122 11.43 11.91 20.61
N GLY A 123 11.77 11.52 19.40
CA GLY A 123 11.96 10.12 19.05
C GLY A 123 10.64 9.38 18.85
N ARG A 124 10.71 8.17 18.33
CA ARG A 124 9.54 7.33 18.00
C ARG A 124 9.26 6.26 19.07
N ALA A 125 9.64 6.47 20.33
CA ALA A 125 9.50 5.45 21.38
C ALA A 125 8.09 5.44 22.01
N PRO A 126 7.35 4.30 21.99
CA PRO A 126 6.11 4.13 22.73
C PRO A 126 6.34 3.90 24.22
N GLN A 127 5.27 4.05 25.00
CA GLN A 127 5.28 3.96 26.47
C GLN A 127 5.51 2.53 26.99
N LYS A 128 6.38 2.40 27.99
CA LYS A 128 6.59 1.25 28.91
C LYS A 128 7.27 -0.01 28.35
N GLU A 129 8.58 -0.06 28.48
CA GLU A 129 9.34 -1.32 28.59
C GLU A 129 10.19 -1.35 29.88
N GLY A 130 10.23 -2.51 30.53
CA GLY A 130 10.73 -2.69 31.89
C GLY A 130 12.24 -2.76 32.06
N SER A 131 13.05 -1.96 31.36
CA SER A 131 14.49 -1.81 31.61
C SER A 131 14.78 -0.38 32.06
N TRP A 132 15.56 -0.21 33.12
CA TRP A 132 15.87 1.08 33.70
C TRP A 132 16.61 2.04 32.74
N LEU A 133 17.48 1.54 31.87
CA LEU A 133 18.12 2.31 30.81
C LEU A 133 17.10 2.73 29.73
N ARG A 134 16.05 1.95 29.52
CA ARG A 134 14.97 2.24 28.56
C ARG A 134 13.92 3.17 29.16
N LEU A 135 13.76 3.20 30.50
CA LEU A 135 12.92 4.19 31.20
C LEU A 135 13.40 5.62 30.96
N LEU A 136 14.68 5.83 30.70
CA LEU A 136 15.25 7.14 30.33
C LEU A 136 14.84 7.58 28.91
N LEU A 137 14.44 6.66 28.04
CA LEU A 137 14.12 6.91 26.61
C LEU A 137 12.63 7.10 26.33
N VAL A 138 11.75 6.84 27.31
CA VAL A 138 10.29 6.83 27.12
C VAL A 138 9.66 8.18 27.43
N GLU A 139 8.83 8.67 26.50
CA GLU A 139 8.24 10.02 26.46
C GLU A 139 7.13 10.30 27.49
N ASN A 140 6.56 9.29 28.14
CA ASN A 140 5.29 9.39 28.87
C ASN A 140 5.37 9.34 30.41
N TRP A 141 6.46 9.74 31.00
CA TRP A 141 6.46 9.90 32.46
C TRP A 141 6.00 11.31 32.86
N VAL A 142 4.88 11.36 33.53
CA VAL A 142 4.30 12.56 34.15
C VAL A 142 5.24 13.13 35.24
N LEU A 143 6.19 12.34 35.71
CA LEU A 143 7.15 12.62 36.78
C LEU A 143 8.60 12.62 36.26
N GLY A 144 8.90 13.39 35.23
CA GLY A 144 10.28 13.49 34.76
C GLY A 144 10.87 14.86 35.08
N GLY A 145 11.79 14.91 36.00
CA GLY A 145 12.57 16.10 36.29
C GLY A 145 13.37 16.62 35.07
N PRO A 146 13.94 17.83 35.15
CA PRO A 146 14.64 18.50 34.04
C PRO A 146 15.81 17.68 33.47
N VAL A 147 16.49 16.88 34.28
CA VAL A 147 17.59 16.00 33.87
C VAL A 147 17.14 14.96 32.86
N ARG A 148 15.94 14.40 33.04
CA ARG A 148 15.41 13.40 32.11
C ARG A 148 15.01 14.00 30.76
N LYS A 149 14.39 15.17 30.78
CA LYS A 149 14.07 15.90 29.53
C LYS A 149 15.36 16.26 28.79
N PHE A 150 16.41 16.62 29.50
CA PHE A 150 17.73 16.87 28.93
C PHE A 150 18.31 15.61 28.26
N LEU A 151 18.29 14.46 28.93
CA LEU A 151 18.75 13.20 28.33
C LEU A 151 17.89 12.78 27.14
N GLN A 152 16.59 12.98 27.18
CA GLN A 152 15.70 12.72 26.06
C GLN A 152 16.04 13.60 24.84
N VAL A 153 16.31 14.89 25.06
CA VAL A 153 16.74 15.82 24.00
C VAL A 153 18.11 15.44 23.45
N LEU A 154 19.04 15.06 24.32
CA LEU A 154 20.39 14.66 23.91
C LEU A 154 20.39 13.40 23.06
N LEU A 155 19.62 12.38 23.45
CA LEU A 155 19.58 11.08 22.78
C LEU A 155 18.67 11.08 21.52
N ASN A 156 17.55 11.81 21.57
CA ASN A 156 16.52 11.75 20.52
C ASN A 156 16.39 13.06 19.71
N GLY A 157 17.19 14.08 19.99
CA GLY A 157 17.07 15.38 19.33
C GLY A 157 17.19 15.34 17.80
N ARG A 158 18.00 14.43 17.27
CA ARG A 158 18.16 14.22 15.83
C ARG A 158 16.99 13.47 15.17
N PHE A 159 16.12 12.84 15.95
CA PHE A 159 14.95 12.09 15.52
C PHE A 159 13.64 12.77 15.95
N THR A 160 13.69 14.07 16.14
CA THR A 160 12.52 14.85 16.53
C THR A 160 11.61 15.07 15.33
N MET A 161 10.30 14.88 15.52
CA MET A 161 9.28 15.17 14.52
C MET A 161 8.36 16.27 15.03
N LEU A 162 8.09 17.25 14.17
CA LEU A 162 7.12 18.33 14.40
C LEU A 162 5.88 18.05 13.55
N GLU A 163 4.80 17.66 14.18
CA GLU A 163 3.51 17.46 13.52
C GLU A 163 2.66 18.71 13.67
N VAL A 164 2.26 19.30 12.55
CA VAL A 164 1.43 20.50 12.49
C VAL A 164 0.07 20.10 11.95
N GLY A 165 -0.99 20.30 12.73
CA GLY A 165 -2.36 20.03 12.30
C GLY A 165 -2.92 21.15 11.41
N ALA A 166 -4.03 20.88 10.73
CA ALA A 166 -4.70 21.88 9.91
C ALA A 166 -5.14 23.09 10.77
N PRO A 167 -4.93 24.32 10.30
CA PRO A 167 -5.43 25.53 10.95
C PRO A 167 -6.96 25.52 11.02
N VAL A 168 -7.51 25.83 12.18
CA VAL A 168 -8.96 25.89 12.41
C VAL A 168 -9.36 27.30 12.79
N SER A 169 -10.31 27.90 12.06
CA SER A 169 -10.88 29.22 12.39
C SER A 169 -11.73 29.12 13.66
N LEU A 170 -11.44 29.92 14.67
CA LEU A 170 -12.27 30.00 15.88
C LEU A 170 -13.65 30.55 15.59
N ARG A 171 -13.74 31.50 14.66
CA ARG A 171 -15.01 32.10 14.27
C ARG A 171 -15.97 31.09 13.64
N SER A 172 -15.46 30.18 12.81
CA SER A 172 -16.28 29.12 12.19
C SER A 172 -16.85 28.11 13.19
N LEU A 173 -16.35 28.11 14.44
CA LEU A 173 -16.76 27.20 15.50
C LEU A 173 -17.69 27.83 16.53
N LEU A 174 -17.98 29.14 16.42
CA LEU A 174 -18.91 29.82 17.31
C LEU A 174 -20.32 29.28 17.07
N GLU A 175 -20.96 28.82 18.14
CA GLU A 175 -22.36 28.40 18.15
C GLU A 175 -23.15 29.38 19.00
N PRO A 176 -24.23 29.99 18.50
CA PRO A 176 -25.02 30.99 19.25
C PRO A 176 -25.63 30.50 20.57
N THR A 177 -25.76 29.17 20.69
CA THR A 177 -26.40 28.49 21.83
C THR A 177 -25.46 28.14 22.98
N LEU A 178 -24.10 28.27 22.76
CA LEU A 178 -23.11 27.87 23.75
C LEU A 178 -22.32 29.06 24.27
N ASP A 179 -22.13 29.12 25.59
CA ASP A 179 -21.22 30.05 26.22
C ASP A 179 -19.75 29.75 25.93
N ALA A 180 -18.87 30.73 26.03
CA ALA A 180 -17.45 30.61 25.71
C ALA A 180 -16.74 29.49 26.51
N ALA A 181 -17.12 29.28 27.77
CA ALA A 181 -16.56 28.26 28.64
C ALA A 181 -16.92 26.83 28.18
N SER A 182 -18.20 26.63 27.84
CA SER A 182 -18.71 25.35 27.32
C SER A 182 -18.10 25.00 25.96
N LEU A 183 -18.01 26.01 25.08
CA LEU A 183 -17.36 25.86 23.77
C LEU A 183 -15.86 25.54 23.93
N ALA A 184 -15.14 26.24 24.82
CA ALA A 184 -13.75 25.96 25.15
C ALA A 184 -13.57 24.54 25.69
N ALA A 185 -14.48 24.06 26.55
CA ALA A 185 -14.44 22.70 27.08
C ALA A 185 -14.66 21.65 25.98
N ARG A 186 -15.54 21.89 25.04
CA ARG A 186 -15.80 21.05 23.86
C ARG A 186 -14.58 21.02 22.93
N LEU A 187 -14.04 22.17 22.57
CA LEU A 187 -12.84 22.30 21.73
C LEU A 187 -11.62 21.62 22.38
N ALA A 188 -11.37 21.88 23.66
CA ALA A 188 -10.26 21.25 24.38
C ALA A 188 -10.40 19.71 24.43
N ARG A 189 -11.61 19.16 24.54
CA ARG A 189 -11.89 17.72 24.46
C ARG A 189 -11.58 17.18 23.07
N THR A 190 -12.05 17.85 22.03
CA THR A 190 -11.83 17.47 20.62
C THR A 190 -10.34 17.51 20.27
N GLN A 191 -9.64 18.59 20.59
CA GLN A 191 -8.21 18.71 20.33
C GLN A 191 -7.36 17.67 21.10
N ARG A 192 -7.71 17.37 22.35
CA ARG A 192 -7.05 16.27 23.09
C ARG A 192 -7.31 14.90 22.45
N ALA A 193 -8.47 14.68 21.88
CA ALA A 193 -8.75 13.46 21.13
C ALA A 193 -7.91 13.41 19.85
N ASN A 194 -7.78 14.53 19.12
CA ASN A 194 -6.95 14.66 17.92
C ASN A 194 -5.47 14.38 18.23
N PHE A 195 -4.89 15.01 19.27
CA PHE A 195 -3.51 14.73 19.69
C PHE A 195 -3.28 13.26 20.03
N ARG A 196 -4.25 12.62 20.73
CA ARG A 196 -4.16 11.18 21.02
C ARG A 196 -4.23 10.33 19.76
N ARG A 197 -5.04 10.70 18.77
CA ARG A 197 -5.15 10.00 17.48
C ARG A 197 -3.88 10.16 16.65
N GLN A 198 -3.37 11.39 16.50
CA GLN A 198 -2.10 11.68 15.82
C GLN A 198 -0.95 10.90 16.46
N ARG A 199 -0.87 10.92 17.79
CA ARG A 199 0.14 10.17 18.51
C ARG A 199 0.02 8.66 18.28
N ALA A 200 -1.19 8.09 18.31
CA ALA A 200 -1.41 6.67 18.03
C ALA A 200 -1.02 6.30 16.60
N ALA A 201 -1.28 7.17 15.63
CA ALA A 201 -0.88 6.96 14.23
C ALA A 201 0.64 7.02 14.03
N ARG A 202 1.35 7.92 14.73
CA ARG A 202 2.78 8.18 14.54
C ARG A 202 3.68 7.32 15.43
N ILE A 203 3.35 7.23 16.71
CA ILE A 203 4.17 6.51 17.71
C ILE A 203 3.64 5.09 17.92
N GLY A 204 2.42 4.86 17.56
CA GLY A 204 1.66 3.67 17.91
C GLY A 204 0.83 3.87 19.18
N PRO A 205 -0.21 3.08 19.38
CA PRO A 205 -1.04 3.13 20.57
C PRO A 205 -0.29 2.62 21.80
N ASP A 206 -0.84 2.88 22.99
CA ASP A 206 -0.26 2.49 24.27
C ASP A 206 0.10 0.98 24.31
N MET A 207 1.38 0.69 24.28
CA MET A 207 1.95 -0.67 24.22
C MET A 207 1.88 -1.32 25.60
N SER A 208 0.71 -1.85 25.93
CA SER A 208 0.61 -2.70 27.12
C SER A 208 1.49 -3.93 26.92
N HIS A 209 2.24 -4.33 27.97
CA HIS A 209 2.99 -5.58 27.95
C HIS A 209 2.12 -6.73 27.42
N ARG A 210 2.71 -7.61 26.60
CA ARG A 210 2.05 -8.83 26.10
C ARG A 210 1.24 -9.56 27.19
N ARG A 211 1.77 -9.63 28.43
CA ARG A 211 1.05 -10.19 29.59
C ARG A 211 -0.27 -9.47 29.88
N THR A 212 -0.31 -8.16 29.74
CA THR A 212 -1.53 -7.36 29.96
C THR A 212 -2.58 -7.67 28.88
N ILE A 213 -2.16 -7.80 27.61
CA ILE A 213 -3.06 -8.16 26.51
C ILE A 213 -3.61 -9.56 26.72
N VAL A 214 -2.74 -10.55 27.00
CA VAL A 214 -3.11 -11.94 27.29
C VAL A 214 -4.11 -12.00 28.44
N ASN A 215 -3.82 -11.35 29.57
CA ASN A 215 -4.73 -11.34 30.71
C ASN A 215 -6.07 -10.66 30.39
N ARG A 216 -6.06 -9.60 29.57
CA ARG A 216 -7.30 -8.93 29.13
C ARG A 216 -8.14 -9.82 28.24
N VAL A 217 -7.53 -10.56 27.30
CA VAL A 217 -8.22 -11.53 26.44
C VAL A 217 -8.92 -12.60 27.31
N LEU A 218 -8.20 -13.20 28.28
CA LEU A 218 -8.72 -14.26 29.14
C LEU A 218 -9.85 -13.80 30.06
N ARG A 219 -9.88 -12.52 30.42
CA ARG A 219 -10.94 -11.94 31.30
C ARG A 219 -12.22 -11.59 30.55
N THR A 220 -12.26 -11.71 29.21
CA THR A 220 -13.43 -11.34 28.42
C THR A 220 -14.57 -12.36 28.55
N ARG A 221 -15.82 -11.89 28.48
CA ARG A 221 -17.02 -12.73 28.59
C ARG A 221 -17.01 -13.85 27.53
N ALA A 222 -16.68 -13.53 26.28
CA ALA A 222 -16.64 -14.51 25.19
C ALA A 222 -15.63 -15.65 25.44
N VAL A 223 -14.41 -15.35 25.90
CA VAL A 223 -13.41 -16.39 26.20
C VAL A 223 -13.80 -17.19 27.43
N ARG A 224 -14.41 -16.56 28.46
CA ARG A 224 -14.94 -17.30 29.61
C ARG A 224 -16.06 -18.27 29.23
N ALA A 225 -16.98 -17.83 28.35
CA ALA A 225 -18.04 -18.70 27.82
C ALA A 225 -17.46 -19.89 27.02
N ALA A 226 -16.46 -19.64 26.16
CA ALA A 226 -15.77 -20.71 25.43
C ALA A 226 -15.04 -21.69 26.35
N VAL A 227 -14.43 -21.18 27.46
CA VAL A 227 -13.82 -22.04 28.50
C VAL A 227 -14.87 -22.93 29.15
N LEU A 228 -16.05 -22.40 29.50
CA LEU A 228 -17.14 -23.21 30.08
C LEU A 228 -17.69 -24.24 29.08
N GLY A 229 -17.82 -23.87 27.79
CA GLY A 229 -18.21 -24.81 26.71
C GLY A 229 -17.21 -25.96 26.57
N GLU A 230 -15.92 -25.66 26.53
CA GLU A 230 -14.85 -26.67 26.42
C GLU A 230 -14.77 -27.58 27.65
N MET A 231 -15.02 -27.04 28.85
CA MET A 231 -15.11 -27.83 30.08
C MET A 231 -16.21 -28.87 30.00
N ARG A 232 -17.42 -28.46 29.53
CA ARG A 232 -18.59 -29.33 29.41
C ARG A 232 -18.39 -30.39 28.32
N SER A 233 -17.90 -30.00 27.15
CA SER A 233 -17.76 -30.90 26.00
C SER A 233 -16.67 -31.97 26.20
N ARG A 234 -15.58 -31.62 26.91
CA ARG A 234 -14.44 -32.54 27.14
C ARG A 234 -14.30 -33.04 28.55
N GLN A 235 -15.22 -32.68 29.45
CA GLN A 235 -15.21 -33.06 30.87
C GLN A 235 -13.85 -32.76 31.55
N LEU A 236 -13.22 -31.63 31.23
CA LEU A 236 -11.94 -31.24 31.75
C LEU A 236 -12.10 -30.26 32.92
N PRO A 237 -11.19 -30.29 33.92
CA PRO A 237 -11.22 -29.36 35.04
C PRO A 237 -10.88 -27.93 34.54
N ARG A 238 -11.58 -26.94 35.13
CA ARG A 238 -11.45 -25.51 34.77
C ARG A 238 -10.01 -25.03 34.68
N ARG A 239 -9.17 -25.44 35.63
CA ARG A 239 -7.75 -25.07 35.66
C ARG A 239 -7.01 -25.50 34.39
N LYS A 240 -7.26 -26.71 33.89
CA LYS A 240 -6.63 -27.26 32.67
C LYS A 240 -7.08 -26.48 31.43
N VAL A 241 -8.37 -26.20 31.29
CA VAL A 241 -8.92 -25.42 30.16
C VAL A 241 -8.44 -23.97 30.17
N LEU A 242 -8.35 -23.34 31.36
CA LEU A 242 -7.79 -21.99 31.47
C LEU A 242 -6.30 -21.92 31.12
N LEU A 243 -5.50 -22.94 31.48
CA LEU A 243 -4.10 -23.03 31.06
C LEU A 243 -3.99 -23.21 29.53
N THR A 244 -4.84 -24.02 28.92
CA THR A 244 -4.92 -24.16 27.46
C THR A 244 -5.28 -22.84 26.79
N ALA A 245 -6.31 -22.13 27.28
CA ALA A 245 -6.69 -20.81 26.78
C ALA A 245 -5.56 -19.79 26.89
N ARG A 246 -4.82 -19.83 28.01
CA ARG A 246 -3.63 -19.00 28.20
C ARG A 246 -2.53 -19.35 27.22
N GLY A 247 -2.25 -20.64 27.02
CA GLY A 247 -1.30 -21.12 26.00
C GLY A 247 -1.66 -20.62 24.61
N TYR A 248 -2.93 -20.67 24.22
CA TYR A 248 -3.40 -20.11 22.94
C TYR A 248 -3.21 -18.59 22.86
N ALA A 249 -3.54 -17.85 23.90
CA ALA A 249 -3.33 -16.40 23.91
C ALA A 249 -1.83 -16.02 23.86
N GLU A 250 -0.98 -16.79 24.50
CA GLU A 250 0.49 -16.62 24.44
C GLU A 250 1.06 -17.09 23.09
N GLU A 251 0.50 -18.10 22.45
CA GLU A 251 0.84 -18.52 21.09
C GLU A 251 0.55 -17.41 20.09
N ILE A 252 -0.63 -16.79 20.19
CA ILE A 252 -1.11 -15.76 19.26
C ILE A 252 -0.38 -14.43 19.48
N ALA A 253 -0.28 -13.94 20.70
CA ALA A 253 0.04 -12.54 20.98
C ALA A 253 1.43 -12.10 20.52
N ALA A 254 1.49 -10.95 19.83
CA ALA A 254 2.72 -10.23 19.52
C ALA A 254 3.42 -9.73 20.82
N ASN A 255 4.70 -9.42 20.69
CA ASN A 255 5.52 -8.82 21.75
C ASN A 255 6.32 -7.65 21.18
N TYR A 256 5.60 -6.70 20.63
CA TYR A 256 6.11 -5.54 19.91
C TYR A 256 7.18 -4.79 20.75
N SER A 257 8.32 -4.48 20.14
CA SER A 257 9.42 -3.75 20.79
C SER A 257 9.91 -2.63 19.88
N HIS A 258 9.71 -1.40 20.31
CA HIS A 258 10.13 -0.24 19.53
C HIS A 258 11.66 -0.19 19.35
N ALA A 259 12.43 -0.47 20.38
CA ALA A 259 13.90 -0.53 20.26
C ALA A 259 14.35 -1.55 19.22
N PHE A 260 13.64 -2.68 19.13
CA PHE A 260 13.88 -3.68 18.09
C PHE A 260 13.55 -3.14 16.70
N ILE A 261 12.42 -2.42 16.53
CA ILE A 261 12.02 -1.85 15.25
C ILE A 261 12.99 -0.77 14.78
N THR A 262 13.45 0.11 15.68
CA THR A 262 14.48 1.12 15.37
C THR A 262 15.81 0.47 14.94
N PHE A 263 16.20 -0.61 15.62
CA PHE A 263 17.36 -1.39 15.20
C PHE A 263 17.16 -2.00 13.83
N MET A 264 15.98 -2.60 13.58
CA MET A 264 15.64 -3.22 12.31
C MET A 264 15.54 -2.20 11.17
N GLU A 265 15.09 -0.98 11.43
CA GLU A 265 15.06 0.08 10.42
C GLU A 265 16.47 0.39 9.89
N GLY A 266 17.45 0.56 10.78
CA GLY A 266 18.84 0.77 10.38
C GLY A 266 19.46 -0.45 9.68
N PHE A 267 19.15 -1.65 10.14
CA PHE A 267 19.60 -2.91 9.53
C PHE A 267 18.98 -3.11 8.15
N LEU A 268 17.65 -3.01 8.05
CA LEU A 268 16.93 -3.17 6.80
C LEU A 268 17.29 -2.07 5.79
N GLY A 269 17.51 -0.84 6.24
CA GLY A 269 17.95 0.24 5.35
C GLY A 269 19.28 -0.09 4.65
N ARG A 270 20.26 -0.62 5.41
CA ARG A 270 21.53 -1.08 4.82
C ARG A 270 21.35 -2.30 3.91
N LEU A 271 20.48 -3.23 4.32
CA LEU A 271 20.18 -4.43 3.55
C LEU A 271 19.51 -4.08 2.21
N TRP A 272 18.49 -3.23 2.22
CA TRP A 272 17.77 -2.83 1.00
C TRP A 272 18.66 -2.05 0.03
N ASN A 273 19.48 -1.13 0.54
CA ASN A 273 20.45 -0.39 -0.30
C ASN A 273 21.56 -1.28 -0.90
N ARG A 274 21.76 -2.47 -0.33
CA ARG A 274 22.72 -3.44 -0.87
C ARG A 274 22.12 -4.43 -1.85
N LEU A 275 20.85 -4.81 -1.64
CA LEU A 275 20.14 -5.77 -2.48
C LEU A 275 19.48 -5.12 -3.68
N TYR A 276 18.97 -3.91 -3.53
CA TYR A 276 18.14 -3.23 -4.53
C TYR A 276 18.72 -1.86 -4.87
N ASP A 277 18.54 -1.45 -6.12
CA ASP A 277 18.88 -0.10 -6.62
C ASP A 277 17.93 0.98 -6.11
N GLY A 278 17.12 0.65 -5.13
CA GLY A 278 16.18 1.52 -4.44
C GLY A 278 14.80 0.89 -4.24
N VAL A 279 14.06 1.50 -3.33
CA VAL A 279 12.67 1.17 -3.02
C VAL A 279 11.82 2.38 -3.34
N THR A 280 10.93 2.25 -4.34
CA THR A 280 9.94 3.29 -4.68
C THR A 280 8.67 3.05 -3.89
N PHE A 281 8.16 4.08 -3.21
CA PHE A 281 6.91 4.02 -2.47
C PHE A 281 5.94 5.05 -3.03
N SER A 282 4.90 4.58 -3.73
CA SER A 282 3.96 5.44 -4.48
C SER A 282 2.62 5.58 -3.78
N HIS A 283 1.92 6.69 -4.03
CA HIS A 283 0.59 7.02 -3.48
C HIS A 283 0.58 7.17 -1.95
N VAL A 284 1.67 7.69 -1.37
CA VAL A 284 1.86 7.85 0.09
C VAL A 284 0.83 8.79 0.70
N GLU A 285 0.34 9.77 -0.05
CA GLU A 285 -0.72 10.71 0.34
C GLU A 285 -2.00 9.98 0.75
N THR A 286 -2.31 8.84 0.14
CA THR A 286 -3.43 7.98 0.56
C THR A 286 -3.31 7.58 2.03
N LEU A 287 -2.10 7.16 2.45
CA LEU A 287 -1.85 6.80 3.85
C LEU A 287 -1.98 8.02 4.77
N ARG A 288 -1.50 9.20 4.34
CA ARG A 288 -1.62 10.44 5.11
C ARG A 288 -3.07 10.81 5.38
N ASN A 289 -3.92 10.65 4.39
CA ASN A 289 -5.34 11.04 4.46
C ASN A 289 -6.17 10.12 5.38
N ILE A 290 -5.80 8.84 5.48
CA ILE A 290 -6.58 7.86 6.26
C ILE A 290 -6.01 7.58 7.66
N ALA A 291 -4.72 7.84 7.90
CA ALA A 291 -4.03 7.38 9.11
C ALA A 291 -4.47 8.04 10.42
N GLN A 292 -5.06 9.25 10.38
CA GLN A 292 -5.37 10.00 11.59
C GLN A 292 -6.63 9.51 12.32
N ASP A 293 -7.65 9.08 11.57
CA ASP A 293 -8.98 8.82 12.12
C ASP A 293 -9.46 7.38 11.99
N ARG A 294 -8.72 6.53 11.28
CA ARG A 294 -9.16 5.19 10.88
C ARG A 294 -8.23 4.09 11.35
N GLU A 295 -8.76 2.91 11.48
CA GLU A 295 -8.01 1.68 11.72
C GLU A 295 -7.62 1.10 10.37
N ILE A 296 -6.31 1.03 10.09
CA ILE A 296 -5.82 0.57 8.79
C ILE A 296 -5.54 -0.92 8.83
N VAL A 297 -6.13 -1.62 7.87
CA VAL A 297 -5.83 -3.03 7.58
C VAL A 297 -5.09 -3.08 6.25
N PHE A 298 -3.78 -3.26 6.30
CA PHE A 298 -2.98 -3.45 5.09
C PHE A 298 -3.22 -4.85 4.52
N VAL A 299 -3.57 -4.90 3.24
CA VAL A 299 -3.85 -6.14 2.52
C VAL A 299 -3.01 -6.23 1.26
N PRO A 300 -1.71 -6.57 1.42
CA PRO A 300 -0.79 -6.67 0.31
C PRO A 300 -0.97 -7.95 -0.53
N CYS A 301 -0.56 -7.88 -1.82
CA CYS A 301 -0.25 -9.09 -2.56
C CYS A 301 0.97 -9.79 -1.95
N HIS A 302 1.07 -11.11 -2.16
CA HIS A 302 2.15 -11.89 -1.55
C HIS A 302 3.06 -12.52 -2.61
N ARG A 303 4.28 -11.98 -2.77
CA ARG A 303 5.24 -12.38 -3.80
C ARG A 303 6.53 -12.96 -3.23
N SER A 304 7.00 -12.40 -2.11
CA SER A 304 8.28 -12.73 -1.49
C SER A 304 8.17 -12.79 0.02
N HIS A 305 9.08 -13.48 0.68
CA HIS A 305 9.27 -13.36 2.14
C HIS A 305 9.78 -11.96 2.56
N MET A 306 10.19 -11.13 1.62
CA MET A 306 10.61 -9.76 1.90
C MET A 306 9.42 -8.79 2.04
N ASP A 307 8.22 -9.14 1.56
CA ASP A 307 7.06 -8.26 1.47
C ASP A 307 6.73 -7.58 2.81
N TYR A 308 6.53 -8.36 3.87
CA TYR A 308 6.17 -7.84 5.20
C TYR A 308 7.30 -7.01 5.85
N LEU A 309 8.57 -7.34 5.58
CA LEU A 309 9.69 -6.55 6.07
C LEU A 309 9.78 -5.22 5.32
N LEU A 310 9.56 -5.26 4.02
CA LEU A 310 9.62 -4.10 3.15
C LEU A 310 8.46 -3.14 3.46
N LEU A 311 7.22 -3.64 3.61
CA LEU A 311 6.08 -2.81 3.98
C LEU A 311 6.28 -2.15 5.34
N SER A 312 6.70 -2.93 6.34
CA SER A 312 7.05 -2.40 7.66
C SER A 312 8.11 -1.29 7.60
N TYR A 313 9.15 -1.49 6.78
CA TYR A 313 10.23 -0.52 6.60
C TYR A 313 9.74 0.78 5.95
N VAL A 314 9.00 0.70 4.84
CA VAL A 314 8.53 1.92 4.13
C VAL A 314 7.50 2.68 4.96
N ILE A 315 6.59 2.01 5.66
CA ILE A 315 5.63 2.65 6.58
C ILE A 315 6.36 3.36 7.72
N TYR A 316 7.34 2.70 8.32
CA TYR A 316 8.14 3.31 9.39
C TYR A 316 8.95 4.51 8.91
N LYS A 317 9.51 4.46 7.71
CA LYS A 317 10.19 5.60 7.06
C LYS A 317 9.25 6.78 6.82
N GLN A 318 7.96 6.54 6.57
CA GLN A 318 6.95 7.59 6.44
C GLN A 318 6.48 8.15 7.80
N GLY A 319 7.08 7.71 8.88
CA GLY A 319 6.76 8.22 10.22
C GLY A 319 5.56 7.56 10.90
N TYR A 320 5.06 6.44 10.37
CA TYR A 320 3.94 5.70 10.97
C TYR A 320 4.40 4.50 11.79
N ALA A 321 3.53 4.04 12.68
CA ALA A 321 3.77 2.82 13.43
C ALA A 321 3.74 1.60 12.50
N VAL A 322 4.64 0.64 12.73
CA VAL A 322 4.67 -0.64 12.01
C VAL A 322 3.40 -1.43 12.33
N PRO A 323 2.72 -2.02 11.33
CA PRO A 323 1.51 -2.80 11.57
C PRO A 323 1.78 -4.08 12.35
N HIS A 324 0.73 -4.61 13.00
CA HIS A 324 0.74 -5.97 13.53
C HIS A 324 0.52 -6.96 12.40
N ILE A 325 1.49 -7.86 12.18
CA ILE A 325 1.54 -8.75 11.02
C ILE A 325 0.98 -10.13 11.38
N ALA A 326 -0.03 -10.61 10.66
CA ALA A 326 -0.52 -11.98 10.80
C ALA A 326 0.46 -12.98 10.16
N ALA A 327 1.16 -13.74 10.98
CA ALA A 327 2.14 -14.73 10.54
C ALA A 327 1.62 -16.15 10.74
N GLY A 328 1.90 -17.06 9.81
CA GLY A 328 1.56 -18.47 9.98
C GLY A 328 2.31 -19.11 11.15
N ILE A 329 1.62 -20.00 11.89
CA ILE A 329 2.17 -20.68 13.06
C ILE A 329 3.47 -21.46 12.77
N ASN A 330 3.70 -21.86 11.53
CA ASN A 330 4.92 -22.53 11.09
C ASN A 330 6.18 -21.65 11.23
N LEU A 331 6.02 -20.34 11.32
CA LEU A 331 7.13 -19.40 11.57
C LEU A 331 7.39 -19.19 13.08
N ASN A 332 6.55 -19.76 13.96
CA ASN A 332 6.70 -19.65 15.41
C ASN A 332 7.70 -20.68 15.96
N ILE A 333 8.85 -20.78 15.35
CA ILE A 333 9.96 -21.62 15.84
C ILE A 333 10.84 -20.88 16.87
N PRO A 334 11.54 -21.58 17.75
CA PRO A 334 12.45 -20.97 18.72
C PRO A 334 13.41 -19.97 18.04
N VAL A 335 13.71 -18.86 18.68
CA VAL A 335 14.53 -17.74 18.20
C VAL A 335 13.76 -16.89 17.15
N VAL A 336 13.36 -17.45 16.00
CA VAL A 336 12.70 -16.70 14.92
C VAL A 336 11.33 -16.19 15.34
N GLY A 337 10.51 -17.03 15.96
CA GLY A 337 9.21 -16.61 16.47
C GLY A 337 9.33 -15.49 17.51
N ARG A 338 10.37 -15.52 18.38
CA ARG A 338 10.64 -14.42 19.31
C ARG A 338 11.05 -13.13 18.61
N PHE A 339 11.84 -13.24 17.55
CA PHE A 339 12.30 -12.13 16.74
C PHE A 339 11.12 -11.49 15.99
N LEU A 340 10.31 -12.29 15.29
CA LEU A 340 9.14 -11.82 14.58
C LEU A 340 8.10 -11.16 15.50
N ARG A 341 7.89 -11.71 16.72
CA ARG A 341 7.00 -11.10 17.71
C ARG A 341 7.45 -9.70 18.14
N LYS A 342 8.78 -9.48 18.28
CA LYS A 342 9.32 -8.15 18.59
C LYS A 342 9.07 -7.15 17.46
N GLY A 343 9.02 -7.62 16.22
CA GLY A 343 8.64 -6.84 15.04
C GLY A 343 7.14 -6.63 14.87
N GLY A 344 6.29 -7.14 15.76
CA GLY A 344 4.84 -6.96 15.67
C GLY A 344 4.07 -8.18 15.16
N ALA A 345 4.73 -9.29 14.81
CA ALA A 345 4.04 -10.46 14.33
C ALA A 345 3.18 -11.13 15.43
N PHE A 346 1.94 -11.48 15.09
CA PHE A 346 1.08 -12.37 15.84
C PHE A 346 0.82 -13.64 15.02
N PHE A 347 0.66 -14.78 15.69
CA PHE A 347 0.63 -16.06 15.00
C PHE A 347 -0.78 -16.61 14.83
N ILE A 348 -1.03 -17.18 13.65
CA ILE A 348 -2.32 -17.74 13.27
C ILE A 348 -2.16 -19.19 12.80
N ARG A 349 -3.02 -20.08 13.27
CA ARG A 349 -3.12 -21.47 12.79
C ARG A 349 -3.79 -21.51 11.41
N ARG A 350 -3.43 -22.49 10.60
CA ARG A 350 -4.01 -22.66 9.25
C ARG A 350 -5.49 -22.98 9.25
N SER A 351 -5.97 -23.65 10.29
CA SER A 351 -7.38 -24.00 10.44
C SER A 351 -7.83 -23.79 11.88
N PHE A 352 -9.05 -23.30 12.03
CA PHE A 352 -9.75 -23.13 13.31
C PHE A 352 -10.86 -24.16 13.49
N ALA A 353 -11.07 -25.01 12.48
CA ALA A 353 -12.14 -26.03 12.50
C ALA A 353 -12.00 -26.92 13.75
N GLY A 354 -13.09 -27.12 14.46
CA GLY A 354 -13.14 -27.96 15.66
C GLY A 354 -12.52 -27.37 16.93
N ASN A 355 -12.02 -26.11 16.91
CA ASN A 355 -11.41 -25.49 18.10
C ASN A 355 -12.09 -24.15 18.44
N ALA A 356 -13.26 -24.22 19.06
CA ALA A 356 -14.05 -23.06 19.47
C ALA A 356 -13.29 -22.16 20.47
N LEU A 357 -12.53 -22.76 21.40
CA LEU A 357 -11.76 -22.04 22.38
C LEU A 357 -10.64 -21.21 21.73
N TYR A 358 -9.89 -21.80 20.78
CA TYR A 358 -8.87 -21.07 20.02
C TYR A 358 -9.48 -19.91 19.24
N THR A 359 -10.60 -20.17 18.54
CA THR A 359 -11.34 -19.15 17.78
C THR A 359 -11.76 -17.99 18.67
N ALA A 360 -12.35 -18.24 19.85
CA ALA A 360 -12.76 -17.21 20.79
C ALA A 360 -11.58 -16.36 21.29
N VAL A 361 -10.45 -17.01 21.61
CA VAL A 361 -9.23 -16.34 22.04
C VAL A 361 -8.66 -15.45 20.92
N PHE A 362 -8.58 -15.97 19.68
CA PHE A 362 -8.06 -15.24 18.53
C PHE A 362 -8.93 -14.04 18.17
N MET A 363 -10.24 -14.24 18.03
CA MET A 363 -11.20 -13.18 17.72
C MET A 363 -11.12 -12.03 18.73
N LYS A 364 -10.98 -12.39 20.03
CA LYS A 364 -10.90 -11.36 21.06
C LYS A 364 -9.54 -10.66 21.11
N TYR A 365 -8.46 -11.37 20.80
CA TYR A 365 -7.14 -10.75 20.59
C TYR A 365 -7.21 -9.73 19.45
N LEU A 366 -7.72 -10.12 18.29
CA LEU A 366 -7.88 -9.26 17.11
C LEU A 366 -8.72 -8.01 17.44
N ALA A 367 -9.88 -8.19 18.06
CA ALA A 367 -10.73 -7.08 18.47
C ALA A 367 -10.03 -6.11 19.45
N ILE A 368 -9.21 -6.62 20.37
CA ILE A 368 -8.48 -5.79 21.33
C ILE A 368 -7.38 -4.97 20.65
N ILE A 369 -6.62 -5.53 19.72
CA ILE A 369 -5.58 -4.78 19.01
C ILE A 369 -6.19 -3.73 18.09
N MET A 370 -7.26 -4.06 17.36
CA MET A 370 -8.03 -3.12 16.55
C MET A 370 -8.60 -1.97 17.39
N ALA A 371 -9.33 -2.27 18.45
CA ALA A 371 -9.93 -1.25 19.33
C ALA A 371 -8.90 -0.32 19.99
N ARG A 372 -7.62 -0.68 20.00
CA ARG A 372 -6.53 0.16 20.49
C ARG A 372 -5.92 1.05 19.42
N GLY A 373 -6.29 0.89 18.15
CA GLY A 373 -5.76 1.64 17.03
C GLY A 373 -4.42 1.11 16.51
N HIS A 374 -4.16 -0.20 16.64
CA HIS A 374 -3.04 -0.84 15.97
C HIS A 374 -3.43 -1.22 14.56
N SER A 375 -2.75 -0.70 13.57
CA SER A 375 -2.87 -1.20 12.20
C SER A 375 -2.47 -2.67 12.10
N ILE A 376 -3.12 -3.38 11.19
CA ILE A 376 -2.94 -4.82 10.99
C ILE A 376 -2.51 -5.05 9.54
N GLU A 377 -1.68 -6.07 9.33
CA GLU A 377 -1.27 -6.53 8.02
C GLU A 377 -1.53 -8.02 7.89
N TYR A 378 -2.17 -8.42 6.80
CA TYR A 378 -2.27 -9.82 6.41
C TYR A 378 -2.44 -10.02 4.91
N PHE A 379 -1.92 -11.13 4.41
CA PHE A 379 -1.97 -11.48 3.01
C PHE A 379 -3.26 -12.23 2.71
N VAL A 380 -4.13 -11.62 1.92
CA VAL A 380 -5.44 -12.21 1.56
C VAL A 380 -5.30 -13.47 0.71
N GLU A 381 -4.20 -13.61 -0.02
CA GLU A 381 -3.88 -14.79 -0.82
C GLU A 381 -3.57 -16.03 0.04
N GLY A 382 -3.19 -15.84 1.31
CA GLY A 382 -2.85 -16.91 2.25
C GLY A 382 -1.64 -17.76 1.87
N GLY A 383 -0.90 -17.37 0.84
CA GLY A 383 0.34 -17.97 0.36
C GLY A 383 0.99 -17.10 -0.70
N ARG A 384 2.28 -17.33 -0.99
CA ARG A 384 3.00 -16.56 -2.01
C ARG A 384 2.61 -17.02 -3.40
N SER A 385 2.39 -16.06 -4.31
CA SER A 385 2.26 -16.33 -5.73
C SER A 385 3.61 -16.79 -6.30
N ARG A 386 3.62 -17.95 -6.94
CA ARG A 386 4.78 -18.51 -7.62
C ARG A 386 4.74 -18.33 -9.12
N THR A 387 3.57 -18.00 -9.63
CA THR A 387 3.33 -17.73 -11.04
C THR A 387 3.40 -16.27 -11.40
N GLY A 388 3.43 -15.37 -10.42
CA GLY A 388 3.37 -13.92 -10.60
C GLY A 388 1.96 -13.34 -10.73
N ARG A 389 0.90 -14.19 -10.88
CA ARG A 389 -0.50 -13.75 -10.82
C ARG A 389 -0.99 -13.69 -9.37
N LEU A 390 -2.00 -12.88 -9.11
CA LEU A 390 -2.69 -12.91 -7.83
C LEU A 390 -3.37 -14.27 -7.64
N LEU A 391 -3.32 -14.81 -6.42
CA LEU A 391 -4.03 -16.03 -6.06
C LEU A 391 -5.46 -15.70 -5.64
N GLN A 392 -6.35 -16.68 -5.70
CA GLN A 392 -7.71 -16.53 -5.19
C GLN A 392 -7.70 -16.18 -3.70
N PRO A 393 -8.46 -15.16 -3.27
CA PRO A 393 -8.43 -14.66 -1.90
C PRO A 393 -9.01 -15.67 -0.91
N LYS A 394 -8.37 -15.79 0.24
CA LYS A 394 -8.86 -16.54 1.40
C LYS A 394 -9.57 -15.60 2.35
N THR A 395 -10.88 -15.69 2.37
CA THR A 395 -11.75 -14.74 3.08
C THR A 395 -11.74 -14.85 4.60
N GLY A 396 -11.07 -15.86 5.18
CA GLY A 396 -11.08 -16.12 6.63
C GLY A 396 -10.65 -14.94 7.49
N MET A 397 -9.52 -14.27 7.16
CA MET A 397 -9.04 -13.10 7.92
C MET A 397 -9.94 -11.89 7.70
N ILE A 398 -10.44 -11.67 6.48
CA ILE A 398 -11.40 -10.60 6.18
C ILE A 398 -12.66 -10.78 7.04
N SER A 399 -13.24 -11.99 7.04
CA SER A 399 -14.42 -12.34 7.85
C SER A 399 -14.18 -12.10 9.34
N MET A 400 -13.00 -12.49 9.86
CA MET A 400 -12.66 -12.25 11.27
C MET A 400 -12.50 -10.76 11.58
N THR A 401 -11.93 -9.99 10.68
CA THR A 401 -11.79 -8.53 10.82
C THR A 401 -13.16 -7.86 10.84
N VAL A 402 -14.02 -8.15 9.87
CA VAL A 402 -15.40 -7.62 9.80
C VAL A 402 -16.19 -7.95 11.06
N ARG A 403 -16.18 -9.22 11.50
CA ARG A 403 -16.87 -9.65 12.72
C ARG A 403 -16.29 -9.02 13.99
N SER A 404 -14.98 -8.80 14.04
CA SER A 404 -14.34 -8.13 15.17
C SER A 404 -14.77 -6.66 15.25
N TYR A 405 -14.89 -6.00 14.10
CA TYR A 405 -15.39 -4.64 14.00
C TYR A 405 -16.88 -4.52 14.41
N LEU A 406 -17.73 -5.37 13.86
CA LEU A 406 -19.18 -5.35 14.15
C LEU A 406 -19.51 -5.58 15.64
N ARG A 407 -18.62 -6.24 16.40
CA ARG A 407 -18.80 -6.44 17.85
C ARG A 407 -18.45 -5.21 18.69
N ASP A 408 -17.61 -4.32 18.20
CA ASP A 408 -17.14 -3.14 18.94
C ASP A 408 -16.67 -2.06 17.93
N PRO A 409 -17.60 -1.37 17.23
CA PRO A 409 -17.30 -0.44 16.14
C PRO A 409 -16.83 0.92 16.67
N ARG A 410 -15.66 0.97 17.33
CA ARG A 410 -15.13 2.19 17.95
C ARG A 410 -14.43 3.12 16.97
N ARG A 411 -13.81 2.58 15.94
CA ARG A 411 -13.04 3.33 14.95
C ARG A 411 -13.35 2.77 13.57
N ALA A 412 -13.61 3.63 12.62
CA ALA A 412 -13.83 3.22 11.24
C ALA A 412 -12.64 2.41 10.71
N VAL A 413 -12.92 1.32 10.01
CA VAL A 413 -11.90 0.40 9.45
C VAL A 413 -11.76 0.66 7.97
N VAL A 414 -10.51 0.74 7.51
CA VAL A 414 -10.15 0.88 6.10
C VAL A 414 -9.22 -0.25 5.70
N PHE A 415 -9.60 -0.98 4.65
CA PHE A 415 -8.69 -1.90 3.99
C PHE A 415 -7.85 -1.12 2.97
N LEU A 416 -6.54 -1.24 3.10
CA LEU A 416 -5.59 -0.59 2.20
C LEU A 416 -4.83 -1.64 1.40
N PRO A 417 -5.21 -1.87 0.13
CA PRO A 417 -4.51 -2.76 -0.78
C PRO A 417 -3.08 -2.27 -1.03
N VAL A 418 -2.13 -3.22 -1.15
CA VAL A 418 -0.73 -2.87 -1.45
C VAL A 418 -0.20 -3.80 -2.54
N TYR A 419 0.36 -3.20 -3.59
CA TYR A 419 1.04 -3.93 -4.65
C TYR A 419 2.55 -3.93 -4.41
N PHE A 420 3.18 -5.10 -4.59
CA PHE A 420 4.63 -5.24 -4.66
C PHE A 420 5.07 -5.58 -6.09
N GLY A 421 5.96 -4.78 -6.64
CA GLY A 421 6.61 -5.01 -7.93
C GLY A 421 8.10 -5.23 -7.74
N TYR A 422 8.58 -6.44 -8.04
CA TYR A 422 10.01 -6.78 -8.01
C TYR A 422 10.52 -6.90 -9.42
N GLU A 423 11.63 -6.28 -9.72
CA GLU A 423 12.35 -6.50 -10.99
C GLU A 423 13.11 -7.83 -10.97
N ARG A 424 13.56 -8.26 -9.79
CA ARG A 424 14.08 -9.60 -9.55
C ARG A 424 13.70 -10.03 -8.14
N ILE A 425 13.15 -11.24 -7.99
CA ILE A 425 12.79 -11.81 -6.69
C ILE A 425 13.94 -12.65 -6.14
N VAL A 426 14.12 -12.59 -4.81
CA VAL A 426 15.19 -13.33 -4.12
C VAL A 426 14.98 -14.85 -4.24
N GLU A 427 13.73 -15.30 -4.30
CA GLU A 427 13.35 -16.72 -4.42
C GLU A 427 13.31 -17.25 -5.87
N ALA A 428 13.84 -16.51 -6.86
CA ALA A 428 13.78 -16.86 -8.28
C ALA A 428 14.15 -18.31 -8.58
N ASN A 429 15.29 -18.77 -8.07
CA ASN A 429 15.79 -20.14 -8.31
C ASN A 429 14.85 -21.22 -7.74
N THR A 430 14.22 -20.97 -6.60
CA THR A 430 13.25 -21.89 -6.00
C THR A 430 11.98 -21.97 -6.86
N TYR A 431 11.51 -20.83 -7.38
CA TYR A 431 10.31 -20.77 -8.21
C TYR A 431 10.53 -21.42 -9.59
N VAL A 432 11.69 -21.24 -10.19
CA VAL A 432 12.06 -21.92 -11.44
C VAL A 432 12.04 -23.43 -11.26
N GLY A 433 12.64 -23.97 -10.18
CA GLY A 433 12.63 -25.39 -9.89
C GLY A 433 11.21 -25.97 -9.75
N GLU A 434 10.33 -25.28 -9.02
CA GLU A 434 8.94 -25.71 -8.84
C GLU A 434 8.10 -25.59 -10.13
N LEU A 435 8.27 -24.52 -10.92
CA LEU A 435 7.62 -24.34 -12.22
C LEU A 435 8.09 -25.37 -13.25
N SER A 436 9.31 -25.90 -13.09
CA SER A 436 9.88 -26.99 -13.92
C SER A 436 9.48 -28.38 -13.43
N GLY A 437 8.54 -28.49 -12.48
CA GLY A 437 7.99 -29.78 -12.03
C GLY A 437 8.72 -30.44 -10.86
N GLN A 438 9.68 -29.77 -10.21
CA GLN A 438 10.31 -30.32 -9.00
C GLN A 438 9.32 -30.31 -7.81
N PRO A 439 9.37 -31.34 -6.95
CA PRO A 439 8.48 -31.42 -5.79
C PRO A 439 8.73 -30.25 -4.83
N LYS A 440 7.65 -29.73 -4.25
CA LYS A 440 7.69 -28.64 -3.27
C LYS A 440 8.60 -29.00 -2.10
N ARG A 441 9.75 -28.35 -1.99
CA ARG A 441 10.57 -28.39 -0.78
C ARG A 441 9.90 -27.57 0.32
N LYS A 442 9.90 -28.12 1.55
CA LYS A 442 9.51 -27.33 2.74
C LYS A 442 10.56 -26.22 2.89
N GLU A 443 10.12 -25.00 2.64
CA GLU A 443 10.98 -23.83 2.81
C GLU A 443 11.41 -23.70 4.26
N SER A 444 12.71 -23.60 4.48
CA SER A 444 13.28 -23.36 5.79
C SER A 444 13.85 -21.93 5.82
N ILE A 445 13.93 -21.37 7.02
CA ILE A 445 14.63 -20.09 7.23
C ILE A 445 16.12 -20.20 6.90
N GLY A 446 16.68 -21.42 6.91
CA GLY A 446 18.00 -21.67 6.38
C GLY A 446 18.12 -21.38 4.89
N ASP A 447 17.04 -21.47 4.13
CA ASP A 447 17.01 -21.10 2.71
C ASP A 447 17.02 -19.58 2.54
N LEU A 448 16.32 -18.85 3.42
CA LEU A 448 16.41 -17.39 3.50
C LEU A 448 17.81 -16.89 3.87
N LEU A 449 18.47 -17.56 4.83
CA LEU A 449 19.85 -17.24 5.20
C LEU A 449 20.85 -17.62 4.11
N ARG A 450 20.59 -18.68 3.33
CA ARG A 450 21.37 -19.02 2.13
C ARG A 450 21.13 -18.03 1.00
N ALA A 451 19.91 -17.55 0.84
CA ALA A 451 19.61 -16.46 -0.10
C ALA A 451 20.36 -15.17 0.26
N LEU A 452 20.70 -14.93 1.52
CA LEU A 452 21.59 -13.83 1.91
C LEU A 452 23.03 -13.99 1.39
N ARG A 453 23.47 -15.18 0.99
CA ARG A 453 24.76 -15.36 0.25
C ARG A 453 24.72 -14.77 -1.16
N VAL A 454 23.52 -14.56 -1.71
CA VAL A 454 23.28 -13.91 -3.01
C VAL A 454 23.42 -12.37 -2.92
N LEU A 455 23.89 -11.82 -1.79
CA LEU A 455 24.14 -10.39 -1.54
C LEU A 455 25.13 -9.72 -2.53
N ARG A 456 25.66 -10.45 -3.50
CA ARG A 456 26.52 -9.93 -4.56
C ARG A 456 25.80 -9.67 -5.89
N GLU A 457 24.52 -10.08 -5.98
CA GLU A 457 23.73 -9.88 -7.18
C GLU A 457 22.87 -8.62 -7.04
N ASN A 458 22.69 -7.89 -8.13
CA ASN A 458 21.77 -6.78 -8.21
C ASN A 458 20.35 -7.33 -8.48
N PHE A 459 19.38 -6.97 -7.61
CA PHE A 459 17.97 -7.35 -7.74
C PHE A 459 17.11 -6.25 -8.40
N GLY A 460 17.74 -5.20 -8.94
CA GLY A 460 17.03 -4.09 -9.55
C GLY A 460 16.23 -3.27 -8.53
N ARG A 461 15.13 -2.68 -8.94
CA ARG A 461 14.28 -1.85 -8.08
C ARG A 461 13.10 -2.63 -7.53
N VAL A 462 12.60 -2.14 -6.38
CA VAL A 462 11.34 -2.63 -5.80
C VAL A 462 10.35 -1.49 -5.76
N HIS A 463 9.12 -1.76 -6.19
CA HIS A 463 8.01 -0.84 -6.20
C HIS A 463 6.96 -1.28 -5.18
N VAL A 464 6.57 -0.39 -4.28
CA VAL A 464 5.51 -0.58 -3.31
C VAL A 464 4.46 0.49 -3.59
N ASN A 465 3.32 0.11 -4.13
CA ASN A 465 2.26 1.03 -4.48
C ASN A 465 1.04 0.81 -3.59
N LEU A 466 0.49 1.89 -3.04
CA LEU A 466 -0.76 1.85 -2.29
C LEU A 466 -1.95 1.92 -3.26
N GLY A 467 -2.84 0.94 -3.14
CA GLY A 467 -4.09 0.88 -3.89
C GLY A 467 -5.17 1.79 -3.33
N GLU A 468 -6.32 1.83 -4.00
CA GLU A 468 -7.48 2.59 -3.56
C GLU A 468 -8.01 2.03 -2.23
N PRO A 469 -8.13 2.85 -1.17
CA PRO A 469 -8.62 2.40 0.12
C PRO A 469 -10.11 2.03 0.06
N ILE A 470 -10.48 0.99 0.80
CA ILE A 470 -11.85 0.49 0.88
C ILE A 470 -12.38 0.74 2.28
N GLN A 471 -13.38 1.61 2.41
CA GLN A 471 -14.05 1.88 3.67
C GLN A 471 -14.96 0.71 4.00
N LEU A 472 -14.77 0.07 5.16
CA LEU A 472 -15.61 -1.05 5.58
C LEU A 472 -17.07 -0.62 5.78
N GLU A 473 -17.30 0.57 6.34
CA GLU A 473 -18.63 1.09 6.62
C GLU A 473 -19.47 1.27 5.36
N ASP A 474 -18.84 1.71 4.23
CA ASP A 474 -19.52 1.87 2.94
C ASP A 474 -19.95 0.53 2.37
N VAL A 475 -19.12 -0.51 2.56
CA VAL A 475 -19.49 -1.88 2.12
C VAL A 475 -20.60 -2.45 3.00
N LEU A 476 -20.51 -2.26 4.30
CA LEU A 476 -21.56 -2.69 5.24
C LEU A 476 -22.90 -2.04 4.91
N ALA A 477 -22.92 -0.71 4.68
CA ALA A 477 -24.14 0.03 4.39
C ALA A 477 -24.84 -0.44 3.09
N ARG A 478 -24.08 -0.86 2.08
CA ARG A 478 -24.66 -1.41 0.84
C ARG A 478 -25.37 -2.75 1.03
N HIS A 479 -24.89 -3.58 1.93
CA HIS A 479 -25.49 -4.90 2.17
C HIS A 479 -26.49 -4.92 3.32
N CYS A 480 -26.41 -3.95 4.23
CA CYS A 480 -27.24 -3.85 5.42
C CYS A 480 -27.26 -2.41 5.91
N ALA A 481 -28.25 -1.62 5.50
CA ALA A 481 -28.34 -0.19 5.83
C ALA A 481 -28.39 0.06 7.35
N ASP A 482 -29.03 -0.82 8.08
CA ASP A 482 -29.23 -0.78 9.53
C ASP A 482 -28.17 -1.58 10.33
N TRP A 483 -27.01 -1.84 9.75
CA TRP A 483 -25.96 -2.68 10.36
C TRP A 483 -25.50 -2.22 11.76
N ARG A 484 -25.63 -0.92 12.06
CA ARG A 484 -25.24 -0.35 13.38
C ARG A 484 -26.20 -0.71 14.49
N ASP A 485 -27.46 -0.89 14.16
CA ASP A 485 -28.53 -1.20 15.12
C ASP A 485 -28.66 -2.71 15.36
N ARG A 486 -28.04 -3.52 14.49
CA ARG A 486 -28.04 -4.97 14.62
C ARG A 486 -26.95 -5.43 15.58
N THR A 487 -27.36 -5.90 16.74
CA THR A 487 -26.46 -6.62 17.65
C THR A 487 -26.17 -8.00 17.06
N LEU A 488 -24.89 -8.25 16.76
CA LEU A 488 -24.45 -9.61 16.45
C LEU A 488 -24.40 -10.40 17.76
N ASP A 489 -25.43 -11.20 18.01
CA ASP A 489 -25.38 -12.21 19.05
C ASP A 489 -24.21 -13.16 18.78
N ASN A 490 -23.54 -13.63 19.84
CA ASN A 490 -22.18 -14.17 19.86
C ASN A 490 -21.92 -15.36 18.91
N GLU A 491 -22.91 -15.95 18.26
CA GLU A 491 -22.74 -17.19 17.47
C GLU A 491 -23.53 -17.26 16.15
N ALA A 492 -24.57 -16.46 15.95
CA ALA A 492 -25.29 -16.46 14.69
C ALA A 492 -24.41 -15.90 13.56
N ARG A 493 -24.16 -16.68 12.54
CA ARG A 493 -23.59 -16.23 11.26
C ARG A 493 -24.66 -15.40 10.56
N ALA A 494 -24.65 -14.07 10.79
CA ALA A 494 -25.56 -13.18 10.08
C ALA A 494 -25.39 -13.39 8.56
N PRO A 495 -26.45 -13.78 7.83
CA PRO A 495 -26.34 -14.17 6.42
C PRO A 495 -25.73 -13.07 5.53
N TRP A 496 -26.00 -11.80 5.85
CA TRP A 496 -25.51 -10.63 5.12
C TRP A 496 -24.00 -10.36 5.27
N VAL A 497 -23.31 -10.98 6.23
CA VAL A 497 -21.85 -10.81 6.42
C VAL A 497 -21.04 -11.54 5.33
N ALA A 498 -21.53 -12.68 4.82
CA ALA A 498 -20.83 -13.40 3.78
C ALA A 498 -20.71 -12.58 2.48
N PRO A 499 -21.79 -12.00 1.91
CA PRO A 499 -21.69 -11.10 0.75
C PRO A 499 -20.76 -9.89 0.97
N VAL A 500 -20.76 -9.29 2.17
CA VAL A 500 -19.83 -8.20 2.53
C VAL A 500 -18.38 -8.66 2.41
N VAL A 501 -18.07 -9.84 2.91
CA VAL A 501 -16.71 -10.42 2.90
C VAL A 501 -16.27 -10.73 1.47
N ASP A 502 -17.18 -11.27 0.64
CA ASP A 502 -16.89 -11.61 -0.76
C ASP A 502 -16.68 -10.35 -1.60
N GLU A 503 -17.51 -9.30 -1.41
CA GLU A 503 -17.30 -8.01 -2.07
C GLU A 503 -15.96 -7.39 -1.67
N LEU A 504 -15.64 -7.37 -0.37
CA LEU A 504 -14.35 -6.87 0.12
C LEU A 504 -13.18 -7.62 -0.51
N ALA A 505 -13.25 -8.96 -0.54
CA ALA A 505 -12.21 -9.78 -1.13
C ALA A 505 -12.00 -9.45 -2.61
N GLY A 506 -13.06 -9.39 -3.40
CA GLY A 506 -12.98 -9.03 -4.82
C GLY A 506 -12.44 -7.61 -5.04
N ARG A 507 -12.91 -6.62 -4.26
CA ARG A 507 -12.41 -5.24 -4.35
C ARG A 507 -10.95 -5.12 -3.96
N ILE A 508 -10.50 -5.82 -2.92
CA ILE A 508 -9.09 -5.84 -2.51
C ILE A 508 -8.22 -6.33 -3.67
N MET A 509 -8.58 -7.45 -4.31
CA MET A 509 -7.80 -8.01 -5.41
C MET A 509 -7.76 -7.08 -6.63
N ARG A 510 -8.90 -6.49 -7.01
CA ARG A 510 -8.96 -5.50 -8.10
C ARG A 510 -8.13 -4.26 -7.79
N ASN A 511 -8.18 -3.74 -6.57
CA ASN A 511 -7.44 -2.54 -6.17
C ASN A 511 -5.93 -2.80 -6.03
N ILE A 512 -5.51 -4.04 -5.72
CA ILE A 512 -4.10 -4.45 -5.81
C ILE A 512 -3.62 -4.36 -7.27
N ASN A 513 -4.38 -4.91 -8.22
CA ASN A 513 -4.06 -4.85 -9.65
C ASN A 513 -4.09 -3.42 -10.19
N ALA A 514 -5.04 -2.60 -9.75
CA ALA A 514 -5.14 -1.18 -10.13
C ALA A 514 -3.92 -0.35 -9.67
N ALA A 515 -3.17 -0.83 -8.68
CA ALA A 515 -1.95 -0.20 -8.21
C ALA A 515 -0.66 -0.84 -8.78
N ALA A 516 -0.75 -1.57 -9.88
CA ALA A 516 0.40 -2.26 -10.48
C ALA A 516 1.55 -1.30 -10.85
N ALA A 517 2.78 -1.80 -10.74
CA ALA A 517 3.96 -1.14 -11.28
C ALA A 517 4.43 -1.88 -12.53
N VAL A 518 4.55 -1.17 -13.64
CA VAL A 518 5.12 -1.68 -14.90
C VAL A 518 6.60 -1.36 -14.91
N THR A 519 7.43 -2.39 -14.82
CA THR A 519 8.90 -2.27 -14.80
C THR A 519 9.51 -2.63 -16.16
N PRO A 520 10.76 -2.24 -16.43
CA PRO A 520 11.47 -2.67 -17.63
C PRO A 520 11.43 -4.20 -17.83
N VAL A 521 11.57 -4.96 -16.73
CA VAL A 521 11.58 -6.43 -16.78
C VAL A 521 10.21 -6.99 -17.19
N ASN A 522 9.11 -6.34 -16.76
CA ASN A 522 7.77 -6.74 -17.20
C ASN A 522 7.58 -6.57 -18.71
N LEU A 523 8.03 -5.44 -19.26
CA LEU A 523 7.91 -5.13 -20.69
C LEU A 523 8.74 -6.08 -21.54
N LEU A 524 10.00 -6.36 -21.14
CA LEU A 524 10.83 -7.38 -21.78
C LEU A 524 10.15 -8.75 -21.77
N ALA A 525 9.59 -9.13 -20.63
CA ALA A 525 8.91 -10.42 -20.47
C ALA A 525 7.66 -10.53 -21.36
N VAL A 526 6.82 -9.49 -21.40
CA VAL A 526 5.62 -9.46 -22.26
C VAL A 526 6.00 -9.57 -23.73
N THR A 527 7.05 -8.86 -24.16
CA THR A 527 7.43 -8.78 -25.57
C THR A 527 8.18 -10.05 -26.02
N LEU A 528 9.23 -10.46 -25.31
CA LEU A 528 10.09 -11.55 -25.77
C LEU A 528 9.45 -12.93 -25.63
N LEU A 529 8.65 -13.17 -24.60
CA LEU A 529 7.93 -14.44 -24.46
C LEU A 529 6.83 -14.66 -25.51
N ALA A 530 6.40 -13.59 -26.19
CA ALA A 530 5.46 -13.67 -27.30
C ALA A 530 6.14 -14.03 -28.63
N THR A 531 7.47 -14.07 -28.69
CA THR A 531 8.23 -14.31 -29.93
C THR A 531 8.74 -15.74 -30.05
N PRO A 532 8.89 -16.28 -31.29
CA PRO A 532 9.52 -17.55 -31.48
C PRO A 532 10.97 -17.52 -30.95
N ARG A 533 11.38 -18.59 -30.25
CA ARG A 533 12.72 -18.73 -29.67
C ARG A 533 13.10 -17.63 -28.67
N GLN A 534 12.14 -16.89 -28.16
CA GLN A 534 12.33 -15.75 -27.24
C GLN A 534 13.44 -14.78 -27.69
N ALA A 535 13.47 -14.49 -28.98
CA ALA A 535 14.47 -13.64 -29.61
C ALA A 535 13.86 -12.68 -30.63
N MET A 536 14.40 -11.47 -30.71
CA MET A 536 13.95 -10.42 -31.63
C MET A 536 15.12 -9.51 -32.00
N ALA A 537 15.08 -8.88 -33.20
CA ALA A 537 16.03 -7.82 -33.51
C ALA A 537 15.90 -6.65 -32.53
N ALA A 538 17.02 -6.11 -32.06
CA ALA A 538 17.04 -5.08 -31.03
C ALA A 538 16.19 -3.86 -31.37
N ALA A 539 16.29 -3.38 -32.61
CA ALA A 539 15.47 -2.25 -33.08
C ALA A 539 13.97 -2.55 -33.13
N GLU A 540 13.58 -3.78 -33.44
CA GLU A 540 12.17 -4.21 -33.43
C GLU A 540 11.66 -4.34 -31.99
N LEU A 541 12.49 -4.90 -31.10
CA LEU A 541 12.17 -5.01 -29.67
C LEU A 541 11.93 -3.64 -29.04
N ALA A 542 12.80 -2.65 -29.34
CA ALA A 542 12.64 -1.29 -28.83
C ALA A 542 11.31 -0.70 -29.29
N ARG A 543 10.98 -0.75 -30.59
CA ARG A 543 9.71 -0.25 -31.15
C ARG A 543 8.47 -0.93 -30.54
N GLN A 544 8.54 -2.24 -30.35
CA GLN A 544 7.42 -2.99 -29.76
C GLN A 544 7.20 -2.60 -28.30
N ILE A 545 8.27 -2.32 -27.56
CA ILE A 545 8.19 -1.82 -26.17
C ILE A 545 7.62 -0.40 -26.17
N ASP A 546 8.07 0.48 -27.07
CA ASP A 546 7.55 1.83 -27.20
C ASP A 546 6.03 1.83 -27.51
N LEU A 547 5.59 0.92 -28.37
CA LEU A 547 4.17 0.73 -28.66
C LEU A 547 3.39 0.30 -27.41
N TYR A 548 3.91 -0.61 -26.62
CA TYR A 548 3.27 -1.05 -25.37
C TYR A 548 3.25 0.06 -24.32
N LEU A 549 4.31 0.87 -24.21
CA LEU A 549 4.34 2.04 -23.35
C LEU A 549 3.28 3.07 -23.78
N ALA A 550 3.19 3.38 -25.07
CA ALA A 550 2.19 4.30 -25.61
C ALA A 550 0.76 3.77 -25.37
N LEU A 551 0.53 2.46 -25.53
CA LEU A 551 -0.75 1.83 -25.24
C LEU A 551 -1.11 1.98 -23.76
N LEU A 552 -0.21 1.65 -22.83
CA LEU A 552 -0.44 1.75 -21.39
C LEU A 552 -0.69 3.20 -20.93
N GLN A 553 -0.04 4.18 -21.56
CA GLN A 553 -0.22 5.59 -21.25
C GLN A 553 -1.57 6.14 -21.76
N ARG A 554 -2.00 5.73 -22.96
CA ARG A 554 -3.25 6.21 -23.58
C ARG A 554 -4.49 5.47 -23.10
N THR A 555 -4.38 4.15 -22.84
CA THR A 555 -5.44 3.34 -22.23
C THR A 555 -5.12 3.04 -20.78
N ALA A 556 -4.89 4.09 -19.98
CA ALA A 556 -4.53 3.92 -18.58
C ALA A 556 -5.53 3.00 -17.87
N TYR A 557 -5.05 1.83 -17.42
CA TYR A 557 -5.88 0.88 -16.69
C TYR A 557 -6.44 1.53 -15.44
N ASP A 558 -5.59 2.24 -14.70
CA ASP A 558 -5.97 3.00 -13.52
C ASP A 558 -4.97 4.15 -13.27
N ALA A 559 -5.41 5.22 -12.61
CA ALA A 559 -4.56 6.35 -12.25
C ALA A 559 -3.43 5.96 -11.26
N ARG A 560 -3.56 4.83 -10.60
CA ARG A 560 -2.57 4.31 -9.63
C ARG A 560 -1.54 3.38 -10.27
N VAL A 561 -1.70 3.00 -11.52
CA VAL A 561 -0.65 2.27 -12.25
C VAL A 561 0.56 3.16 -12.43
N THR A 562 1.73 2.67 -12.03
CA THR A 562 3.00 3.38 -12.24
C THR A 562 3.80 2.72 -13.35
N ILE A 563 4.43 3.52 -14.20
CA ILE A 563 5.28 3.05 -15.31
C ILE A 563 6.70 3.51 -15.01
N ALA A 564 7.61 2.56 -14.78
CA ALA A 564 9.00 2.80 -14.42
C ALA A 564 9.95 2.65 -15.62
N ALA A 565 9.46 2.83 -16.84
CA ALA A 565 10.21 2.74 -18.08
C ALA A 565 9.99 4.00 -18.93
N SER A 566 11.04 4.51 -19.58
CA SER A 566 10.99 5.71 -20.41
C SER A 566 10.76 5.39 -21.88
N ASP A 567 11.53 4.44 -22.41
CA ASP A 567 11.57 4.06 -23.83
C ASP A 567 12.12 2.65 -24.01
N GLY A 568 11.92 2.08 -25.21
CA GLY A 568 12.32 0.72 -25.53
C GLY A 568 13.83 0.48 -25.52
N GLN A 569 14.63 1.46 -25.94
CA GLN A 569 16.08 1.31 -25.96
C GLN A 569 16.66 1.28 -24.53
N SER A 570 16.17 2.17 -23.65
CA SER A 570 16.54 2.18 -22.22
C SER A 570 16.16 0.86 -21.54
N VAL A 571 14.99 0.32 -21.86
CA VAL A 571 14.51 -0.96 -21.32
C VAL A 571 15.45 -2.13 -21.74
N ILE A 572 15.91 -2.16 -23.00
CA ILE A 572 16.85 -3.18 -23.48
C ILE A 572 18.18 -3.04 -22.75
N THR A 573 18.76 -1.84 -22.70
CA THR A 573 20.03 -1.57 -22.02
C THR A 573 19.96 -1.96 -20.54
N TYR A 574 18.84 -1.66 -19.89
CA TYR A 574 18.59 -2.07 -18.50
C TYR A 574 18.55 -3.59 -18.36
N GLY A 575 17.82 -4.29 -19.24
CA GLY A 575 17.76 -5.76 -19.24
C GLY A 575 19.13 -6.44 -19.43
N GLU A 576 19.99 -5.84 -20.25
CA GLU A 576 21.38 -6.30 -20.43
C GLU A 576 22.22 -6.08 -19.16
N SER A 577 22.13 -4.91 -18.54
CA SER A 577 22.83 -4.60 -17.28
C SER A 577 22.42 -5.54 -16.14
N MET A 578 21.15 -5.94 -16.11
CA MET A 578 20.60 -6.91 -15.17
C MET A 578 20.92 -8.38 -15.53
N LYS A 579 21.62 -8.62 -16.65
CA LYS A 579 21.93 -9.96 -17.18
C LYS A 579 20.68 -10.82 -17.45
N LEU A 580 19.60 -10.18 -17.85
CA LEU A 580 18.36 -10.85 -18.23
C LEU A 580 18.33 -11.19 -19.71
N LEU A 581 19.13 -10.48 -20.50
CA LEU A 581 19.20 -10.56 -21.95
C LEU A 581 20.64 -10.83 -22.43
N GLN A 582 20.72 -11.49 -23.57
CA GLN A 582 21.95 -11.64 -24.32
C GLN A 582 21.78 -10.95 -25.67
N ARG A 583 22.77 -10.10 -26.03
CA ARG A 583 22.86 -9.49 -27.34
C ARG A 583 23.82 -10.30 -28.20
N GLN A 584 23.41 -10.65 -29.39
CA GLN A 584 24.22 -11.26 -30.41
C GLN A 584 24.34 -10.31 -31.59
N SER A 585 25.55 -9.88 -31.89
CA SER A 585 25.81 -9.04 -33.07
C SER A 585 25.56 -9.82 -34.35
N HIS A 586 24.90 -9.20 -35.33
CA HIS A 586 24.61 -9.78 -36.62
C HIS A 586 24.69 -8.71 -37.71
N LYS A 587 25.12 -9.07 -38.93
CA LYS A 587 25.29 -8.15 -40.06
C LYS A 587 24.02 -7.38 -40.46
N LEU A 588 22.86 -7.95 -40.20
CA LEU A 588 21.54 -7.34 -40.51
C LEU A 588 20.92 -6.62 -39.27
N GLY A 589 21.68 -6.41 -38.21
CA GLY A 589 21.23 -5.80 -36.95
C GLY A 589 21.29 -6.79 -35.80
N ASP A 590 21.60 -6.28 -34.60
CA ASP A 590 21.75 -7.06 -33.41
C ASP A 590 20.47 -7.81 -33.01
N ILE A 591 20.64 -9.03 -32.53
CA ILE A 591 19.53 -9.87 -32.01
C ILE A 591 19.64 -9.92 -30.49
N VAL A 592 18.54 -9.64 -29.84
CA VAL A 592 18.39 -9.78 -28.38
C VAL A 592 17.58 -11.04 -28.07
N ARG A 593 18.06 -11.85 -27.17
CA ARG A 593 17.40 -13.11 -26.76
C ARG A 593 17.39 -13.29 -25.25
N VAL A 594 16.44 -14.09 -24.76
CA VAL A 594 16.37 -14.61 -23.40
C VAL A 594 16.81 -16.07 -23.39
N GLU A 595 17.64 -16.47 -22.43
CA GLU A 595 17.98 -17.87 -22.21
C GLU A 595 16.79 -18.69 -21.70
N ALA A 596 16.78 -20.00 -22.00
CA ALA A 596 15.66 -20.87 -21.69
C ALA A 596 15.31 -20.90 -20.19
N GLU A 597 16.30 -20.95 -19.31
CA GLU A 597 16.08 -20.91 -17.85
C GLU A 597 15.50 -19.56 -17.40
N MET A 598 16.02 -18.47 -17.95
CA MET A 598 15.53 -17.12 -17.69
C MET A 598 14.11 -16.93 -18.23
N ALA A 599 13.75 -17.56 -19.36
CA ALA A 599 12.41 -17.47 -19.95
C ALA A 599 11.32 -18.03 -18.99
N VAL A 600 11.63 -19.08 -18.22
CA VAL A 600 10.73 -19.59 -17.18
C VAL A 600 10.46 -18.51 -16.12
N LEU A 601 11.53 -17.85 -15.65
CA LEU A 601 11.41 -16.76 -14.67
C LEU A 601 10.71 -15.53 -15.27
N MET A 602 10.98 -15.20 -16.53
CA MET A 602 10.30 -14.12 -17.25
C MET A 602 8.77 -14.32 -17.31
N THR A 603 8.29 -15.55 -17.31
CA THR A 603 6.85 -15.85 -17.23
C THR A 603 6.24 -15.29 -15.94
N TYR A 604 6.95 -15.36 -14.84
CA TYR A 604 6.53 -14.73 -13.58
C TYR A 604 6.37 -13.22 -13.72
N TYR A 605 7.35 -12.52 -14.30
CA TYR A 605 7.29 -11.06 -14.46
C TYR A 605 6.24 -10.63 -15.48
N ARG A 606 6.06 -11.35 -16.58
CA ARG A 606 4.95 -11.13 -17.51
C ARG A 606 3.60 -11.17 -16.80
N ASN A 607 3.41 -12.19 -15.98
CA ASN A 607 2.15 -12.42 -15.28
C ASN A 607 1.81 -11.33 -14.23
N ASN A 608 2.81 -10.59 -13.75
CA ASN A 608 2.58 -9.46 -12.84
C ASN A 608 1.75 -8.34 -13.47
N VAL A 609 1.84 -8.16 -14.79
CA VAL A 609 1.17 -7.06 -15.53
C VAL A 609 0.20 -7.56 -16.61
N LEU A 610 -0.07 -8.87 -16.66
CA LEU A 610 -0.91 -9.48 -17.69
C LEU A 610 -2.32 -8.87 -17.73
N HIS A 611 -2.88 -8.50 -16.58
CA HIS A 611 -4.18 -7.85 -16.47
C HIS A 611 -4.26 -6.50 -17.20
N LEU A 612 -3.16 -5.77 -17.33
CA LEU A 612 -3.11 -4.49 -18.04
C LEU A 612 -3.24 -4.65 -19.55
N PHE A 613 -2.85 -5.81 -20.08
CA PHE A 613 -2.88 -6.13 -21.49
C PHE A 613 -4.05 -7.05 -21.86
N ALA A 614 -4.86 -7.50 -20.91
CA ALA A 614 -5.90 -8.50 -21.14
C ALA A 614 -6.93 -8.05 -22.17
N LEU A 615 -7.50 -6.84 -22.04
CA LEU A 615 -8.52 -6.34 -22.96
C LEU A 615 -7.96 -5.98 -24.33
N PRO A 616 -6.86 -5.23 -24.48
CA PRO A 616 -6.22 -5.02 -25.77
C PRO A 616 -5.87 -6.34 -26.48
N SER A 617 -5.41 -7.34 -25.70
CA SER A 617 -5.12 -8.66 -26.21
C SER A 617 -6.36 -9.38 -26.72
N LEU A 618 -7.47 -9.32 -25.99
CA LEU A 618 -8.73 -9.93 -26.37
C LEU A 618 -9.27 -9.31 -27.69
N ILE A 619 -9.19 -7.98 -27.82
CA ILE A 619 -9.56 -7.26 -29.03
C ILE A 619 -8.70 -7.72 -30.21
N ALA A 620 -7.40 -7.79 -30.03
CA ALA A 620 -6.49 -8.23 -31.09
C ALA A 620 -6.73 -9.69 -31.52
N CYS A 621 -7.25 -10.56 -30.62
CA CYS A 621 -7.66 -11.92 -30.98
C CYS A 621 -8.78 -11.96 -32.03
N ALA A 622 -9.68 -10.96 -32.08
CA ALA A 622 -10.75 -10.89 -33.07
C ALA A 622 -10.23 -10.83 -34.53
N PHE A 623 -9.00 -10.34 -34.70
CA PHE A 623 -8.33 -10.21 -36.01
C PHE A 623 -7.49 -11.42 -36.42
N ILE A 624 -7.51 -12.51 -35.64
CA ILE A 624 -6.85 -13.76 -36.02
C ILE A 624 -7.72 -14.46 -37.05
N GLY A 625 -7.25 -14.46 -38.30
CA GLY A 625 -7.98 -15.06 -39.42
C GLY A 625 -9.04 -14.16 -40.06
N ASN A 626 -9.39 -13.03 -39.45
CA ASN A 626 -10.36 -12.06 -39.97
C ASN A 626 -9.61 -10.83 -40.47
N ALA A 627 -9.97 -10.39 -41.72
CA ALA A 627 -9.37 -9.19 -42.32
C ALA A 627 -10.04 -7.91 -41.81
N VAL A 628 -11.35 -7.95 -41.66
CA VAL A 628 -12.20 -6.85 -41.19
C VAL A 628 -13.16 -7.39 -40.15
N VAL A 629 -13.36 -6.66 -39.04
CA VAL A 629 -14.27 -7.05 -37.95
C VAL A 629 -15.08 -5.83 -37.51
N GLY A 630 -16.39 -5.99 -37.36
CA GLY A 630 -17.27 -4.95 -36.85
C GLY A 630 -17.09 -4.66 -35.37
N THR A 631 -17.34 -3.44 -34.94
CA THR A 631 -17.28 -3.05 -33.52
C THR A 631 -18.18 -3.92 -32.65
N GLU A 632 -19.40 -4.17 -33.09
CA GLU A 632 -20.36 -5.01 -32.36
C GLU A 632 -19.91 -6.45 -32.22
N ASP A 633 -19.22 -7.02 -33.21
CA ASP A 633 -18.71 -8.37 -33.16
C ASP A 633 -17.56 -8.49 -32.13
N ILE A 634 -16.72 -7.44 -32.07
CA ILE A 634 -15.63 -7.36 -31.07
C ILE A 634 -16.23 -7.21 -29.67
N GLN A 635 -17.23 -6.36 -29.50
CA GLN A 635 -17.93 -6.19 -28.22
C GLN A 635 -18.62 -7.49 -27.79
N ARG A 636 -19.29 -8.18 -28.72
CA ARG A 636 -19.92 -9.48 -28.45
C ARG A 636 -18.92 -10.57 -28.06
N LEU A 637 -17.77 -10.61 -28.74
CA LEU A 637 -16.67 -11.50 -28.37
C LEU A 637 -16.14 -11.16 -26.96
N ALA A 638 -15.89 -9.88 -26.71
CA ALA A 638 -15.44 -9.40 -25.42
C ALA A 638 -16.44 -9.77 -24.33
N TRP A 639 -17.72 -9.51 -24.50
CA TRP A 639 -18.77 -9.82 -23.54
C TRP A 639 -18.86 -11.31 -23.19
N ARG A 640 -18.63 -12.20 -24.17
CA ARG A 640 -18.62 -13.67 -23.93
C ARG A 640 -17.40 -14.18 -23.18
N VAL A 641 -16.24 -13.58 -23.39
CA VAL A 641 -14.96 -14.08 -22.86
C VAL A 641 -14.55 -13.35 -21.58
N TYR A 642 -14.94 -12.08 -21.47
CA TYR A 642 -14.53 -11.20 -20.39
C TYR A 642 -14.83 -11.74 -18.98
N PRO A 643 -16.01 -12.29 -18.66
CA PRO A 643 -16.31 -12.77 -17.31
C PRO A 643 -15.29 -13.79 -16.80
N TYR A 644 -14.85 -14.71 -17.66
CA TYR A 644 -13.85 -15.74 -17.29
C TYR A 644 -12.46 -15.13 -17.09
N VAL A 645 -12.08 -14.18 -17.93
CA VAL A 645 -10.78 -13.50 -17.82
C VAL A 645 -10.78 -12.55 -16.63
N ALA A 646 -11.90 -11.88 -16.36
CA ALA A 646 -12.06 -10.97 -15.23
C ALA A 646 -11.98 -11.71 -13.88
N GLU A 647 -12.60 -12.88 -13.79
CA GLU A 647 -12.52 -13.73 -12.59
C GLU A 647 -11.10 -14.25 -12.35
N GLU A 648 -10.40 -14.69 -13.39
CA GLU A 648 -9.04 -15.24 -13.30
C GLU A 648 -7.98 -14.16 -13.03
N LEU A 649 -8.14 -12.96 -13.59
CA LEU A 649 -7.16 -11.87 -13.51
C LEU A 649 -7.58 -10.71 -12.62
N PHE A 650 -8.73 -10.79 -11.97
CA PHE A 650 -9.30 -9.72 -11.13
C PHE A 650 -9.35 -8.38 -11.86
N LEU A 651 -9.96 -8.36 -13.06
CA LEU A 651 -10.11 -7.15 -13.85
C LEU A 651 -11.13 -6.21 -13.20
N LYS A 652 -10.94 -4.89 -13.41
CA LYS A 652 -11.71 -3.88 -12.67
C LYS A 652 -13.05 -3.51 -13.27
N TRP A 653 -13.19 -3.62 -14.59
CA TRP A 653 -14.38 -3.16 -15.29
C TRP A 653 -15.58 -4.06 -15.02
N ARG A 654 -16.74 -3.46 -14.87
CA ARG A 654 -18.02 -4.18 -14.82
C ARG A 654 -18.49 -4.52 -16.24
N GLU A 655 -19.38 -5.46 -16.34
CA GLU A 655 -19.91 -5.88 -17.64
C GLU A 655 -20.60 -4.73 -18.39
N GLU A 656 -21.27 -3.82 -17.67
CA GLU A 656 -21.93 -2.65 -18.23
C GLU A 656 -20.94 -1.64 -18.83
N GLU A 657 -19.73 -1.57 -18.32
CA GLU A 657 -18.68 -0.64 -18.78
C GLU A 657 -17.91 -1.19 -19.98
N LEU A 658 -18.06 -2.50 -20.27
CA LEU A 658 -17.19 -3.21 -21.19
C LEU A 658 -17.29 -2.67 -22.63
N ALA A 659 -18.50 -2.35 -23.09
CA ALA A 659 -18.72 -1.84 -24.44
C ALA A 659 -17.95 -0.53 -24.67
N ASP A 660 -18.01 0.40 -23.72
CA ASP A 660 -17.32 1.69 -23.78
C ASP A 660 -15.80 1.52 -23.70
N VAL A 661 -15.34 0.63 -22.84
CA VAL A 661 -13.89 0.37 -22.69
C VAL A 661 -13.33 -0.29 -23.95
N VAL A 662 -14.07 -1.22 -24.57
CA VAL A 662 -13.70 -1.82 -25.87
C VAL A 662 -13.61 -0.75 -26.95
N SER A 663 -14.62 0.13 -27.05
CA SER A 663 -14.66 1.19 -28.07
C SER A 663 -13.47 2.15 -27.89
N ARG A 664 -13.19 2.63 -26.68
CA ARG A 664 -12.02 3.48 -26.40
C ARG A 664 -10.69 2.78 -26.71
N THR A 665 -10.61 1.48 -26.45
CA THR A 665 -9.39 0.72 -26.74
C THR A 665 -9.19 0.58 -28.25
N LEU A 666 -10.26 0.36 -29.03
CA LEU A 666 -10.21 0.31 -30.49
C LEU A 666 -9.73 1.63 -31.08
N GLU A 667 -10.27 2.76 -30.63
CA GLU A 667 -9.82 4.10 -31.08
C GLU A 667 -8.32 4.30 -30.74
N THR A 668 -7.91 3.95 -29.53
CA THR A 668 -6.49 4.03 -29.15
C THR A 668 -5.58 3.17 -30.03
N LEU A 669 -6.01 1.94 -30.37
CA LEU A 669 -5.26 1.07 -31.26
C LEU A 669 -5.19 1.64 -32.70
N ALA A 670 -6.21 2.38 -33.13
CA ALA A 670 -6.20 3.09 -34.42
C ALA A 670 -5.25 4.31 -34.38
N ASP A 671 -5.28 5.10 -33.32
CA ASP A 671 -4.36 6.23 -33.13
C ASP A 671 -2.89 5.78 -33.09
N LEU A 672 -2.64 4.62 -32.51
CA LEU A 672 -1.32 3.98 -32.50
C LEU A 672 -0.98 3.31 -33.85
N GLY A 673 -1.88 3.32 -34.83
CA GLY A 673 -1.68 2.73 -36.14
C GLY A 673 -1.72 1.20 -36.18
N VAL A 674 -2.13 0.55 -35.08
CA VAL A 674 -2.26 -0.92 -34.97
C VAL A 674 -3.49 -1.41 -35.74
N LEU A 675 -4.54 -0.60 -35.74
CA LEU A 675 -5.78 -0.82 -36.50
C LEU A 675 -6.07 0.37 -37.43
N GLU A 676 -6.91 0.16 -38.42
CA GLU A 676 -7.49 1.20 -39.28
C GLU A 676 -9.01 1.09 -39.25
N ARG A 677 -9.69 2.25 -39.16
CA ARG A 677 -11.15 2.32 -39.28
C ARG A 677 -11.57 2.15 -40.73
N VAL A 678 -12.61 1.40 -40.94
CA VAL A 678 -13.23 1.16 -42.27
C VAL A 678 -14.67 1.67 -42.17
N GLU A 679 -15.30 1.90 -43.34
CA GLU A 679 -16.73 2.28 -43.43
C GLU A 679 -17.63 1.28 -42.67
N GLY A 680 -18.69 1.77 -42.04
CA GLY A 680 -19.66 0.93 -41.35
C GLY A 680 -19.25 0.49 -39.95
N ALA A 681 -18.49 1.32 -39.17
CA ALA A 681 -18.04 1.02 -37.80
C ALA A 681 -17.26 -0.31 -37.69
N ALA A 682 -16.46 -0.61 -38.72
CA ALA A 682 -15.60 -1.78 -38.77
C ALA A 682 -14.11 -1.41 -38.69
N TRP A 683 -13.28 -2.39 -38.37
CA TRP A 683 -11.84 -2.24 -38.12
C TRP A 683 -11.08 -3.28 -38.93
N ARG A 684 -9.87 -2.91 -39.38
CA ARG A 684 -8.95 -3.83 -40.05
C ARG A 684 -7.53 -3.63 -39.59
N ARG A 685 -6.70 -4.64 -39.80
CA ARG A 685 -5.25 -4.47 -39.67
C ARG A 685 -4.73 -3.67 -40.87
N PRO A 686 -3.82 -2.69 -40.68
CA PRO A 686 -3.17 -2.01 -41.78
C PRO A 686 -2.54 -3.01 -42.76
N PRO A 687 -2.63 -2.80 -44.07
CA PRO A 687 -1.95 -3.64 -45.04
C PRO A 687 -0.43 -3.66 -44.77
N PRO A 688 0.25 -4.80 -44.92
CA PRO A 688 1.69 -4.94 -44.56
C PRO A 688 2.60 -3.91 -45.24
N ASN A 689 2.20 -3.38 -46.36
CA ASN A 689 2.92 -2.38 -47.16
C ASN A 689 2.38 -0.96 -47.03
N SER A 690 1.44 -0.72 -46.11
CA SER A 690 0.94 0.64 -45.87
C SER A 690 2.06 1.48 -45.19
N PRO A 691 2.10 2.81 -45.44
CA PRO A 691 3.04 3.71 -44.80
C PRO A 691 2.99 3.60 -43.26
N ARG A 692 1.78 3.39 -42.70
CA ARG A 692 1.56 3.20 -41.23
C ARG A 692 2.12 1.87 -40.75
N ALA A 693 1.84 0.75 -41.43
CA ALA A 693 2.40 -0.55 -41.10
C ALA A 693 3.93 -0.58 -41.25
N MET A 694 4.45 0.12 -42.26
CA MET A 694 5.89 0.24 -42.47
C MET A 694 6.56 1.12 -41.40
N ALA A 695 5.93 2.18 -40.94
CA ALA A 695 6.41 3.02 -39.85
C ALA A 695 6.50 2.21 -38.55
N ILE A 696 5.45 1.43 -38.22
CA ILE A 696 5.47 0.51 -37.06
C ILE A 696 6.54 -0.57 -37.22
N ALA A 697 6.72 -1.13 -38.42
CA ALA A 697 7.76 -2.11 -38.71
C ALA A 697 9.15 -1.50 -38.92
N GLY A 698 9.29 -0.15 -38.86
CA GLY A 698 10.56 0.54 -39.10
C GLY A 698 11.13 0.37 -40.50
N ARG A 699 10.29 0.03 -41.47
CA ARG A 699 10.68 -0.08 -42.87
C ARG A 699 10.49 1.27 -43.55
N ARG A 700 11.49 1.78 -44.27
CA ARG A 700 11.29 2.96 -45.10
C ARG A 700 10.32 2.60 -46.24
N PRO A 701 9.34 3.47 -46.52
CA PRO A 701 8.49 3.25 -47.69
C PRO A 701 9.37 3.15 -48.95
N PRO A 702 9.05 2.26 -49.90
CA PRO A 702 9.81 2.18 -51.12
C PRO A 702 9.77 3.55 -51.81
N SER A 703 10.92 4.11 -52.12
CA SER A 703 11.00 5.33 -52.90
C SER A 703 10.20 5.13 -54.21
N ARG A 704 9.25 6.01 -54.47
CA ARG A 704 8.46 5.96 -55.72
C ARG A 704 9.42 5.81 -56.89
N PRO A 705 9.27 4.82 -57.77
CA PRO A 705 10.10 4.70 -58.97
C PRO A 705 9.81 5.95 -59.81
N ARG A 706 10.88 6.72 -60.09
CA ARG A 706 10.82 7.76 -61.12
C ARG A 706 10.30 7.11 -62.41
N SER A 707 9.17 7.58 -62.91
CA SER A 707 8.59 7.18 -64.14
C SER A 707 9.61 7.30 -65.29
N ARG A 708 10.21 6.19 -65.68
CA ARG A 708 10.88 6.05 -66.97
C ARG A 708 9.83 5.45 -67.93
N THR A 709 9.23 6.31 -68.70
CA THR A 709 8.57 5.93 -69.92
C THR A 709 9.52 5.11 -70.79
N ARG A 710 9.23 3.83 -71.02
CA ARG A 710 9.71 3.08 -72.11
C ARG A 710 8.61 2.15 -72.68
N ARG A 711 8.49 2.29 -73.99
CA ARG A 711 7.53 1.64 -74.90
C ARG A 711 7.61 0.11 -74.84
N SER A 712 6.47 -0.46 -75.03
CA SER A 712 6.02 -1.73 -75.58
C SER A 712 7.09 -2.65 -76.21
N THR A 713 7.07 -3.95 -75.90
CA THR A 713 6.89 -5.03 -76.87
C THR A 713 6.32 -6.27 -76.18
N ARG A 714 5.43 -6.94 -76.87
CA ARG A 714 4.72 -8.18 -76.54
C ARG A 714 5.70 -9.37 -76.47
N SER A 715 5.47 -10.30 -75.58
CA SER A 715 5.35 -11.71 -75.95
C SER A 715 4.80 -12.56 -74.77
N SER A 716 3.97 -13.47 -75.14
CA SER A 716 3.17 -14.43 -74.44
C SER A 716 3.98 -15.62 -73.86
N SER A 717 3.63 -16.07 -72.68
CA SER A 717 3.21 -17.45 -72.38
C SER A 717 3.37 -17.82 -70.91
N PRO A 718 2.52 -18.69 -70.34
CA PRO A 718 2.32 -18.81 -68.92
C PRO A 718 3.18 -19.90 -68.27
N ALA A 719 3.81 -19.60 -67.16
CA ALA A 719 4.42 -20.62 -66.32
C ALA A 719 3.72 -20.66 -64.94
N ARG A 720 3.39 -21.87 -64.58
CA ARG A 720 2.73 -22.29 -63.33
C ARG A 720 3.42 -21.73 -62.10
N ALA A 721 2.69 -21.00 -61.26
CA ALA A 721 3.13 -20.58 -59.96
C ALA A 721 2.72 -21.62 -58.91
N SER A 722 3.66 -22.31 -58.33
CA SER A 722 3.48 -23.08 -57.13
C SER A 722 3.39 -22.14 -55.93
N SER A 723 2.26 -22.17 -55.26
CA SER A 723 1.95 -21.34 -54.10
C SER A 723 2.63 -21.92 -52.86
N THR A 724 3.78 -21.39 -52.46
CA THR A 724 4.26 -21.52 -51.11
C THR A 724 3.78 -20.31 -50.28
N ARG A 725 2.68 -20.47 -49.66
CA ARG A 725 2.16 -19.52 -48.64
C ARG A 725 3.14 -19.50 -47.47
N ARG A 726 4.00 -18.51 -47.40
CA ARG A 726 4.74 -18.17 -46.17
C ARG A 726 3.71 -17.53 -45.21
N ARG A 727 3.28 -18.33 -44.24
CA ARG A 727 2.57 -17.87 -43.05
C ARG A 727 3.56 -17.10 -42.14
N ARG A 728 3.51 -15.79 -42.12
CA ARG A 728 4.08 -14.95 -41.07
C ARG A 728 2.91 -14.26 -40.37
N GLY A 729 2.49 -14.86 -39.27
CA GLY A 729 1.52 -14.27 -38.34
C GLY A 729 2.03 -14.41 -36.93
N SER A 730 1.89 -13.36 -36.18
CA SER A 730 2.30 -13.21 -34.80
C SER A 730 1.97 -14.42 -33.91
N TRP A 731 2.96 -14.99 -33.27
CA TRP A 731 2.90 -16.24 -32.51
C TRP A 731 2.15 -16.13 -31.18
N MET A 732 1.98 -14.92 -30.66
CA MET A 732 1.28 -14.68 -29.39
C MET A 732 -0.17 -15.19 -29.41
N TRP A 733 -0.79 -15.19 -30.59
CA TRP A 733 -2.19 -15.53 -30.78
C TRP A 733 -2.45 -17.01 -31.13
N ARG A 734 -1.45 -17.76 -31.60
CA ARG A 734 -1.64 -19.15 -32.04
C ARG A 734 -1.79 -20.17 -30.92
N LYS A 735 -1.28 -19.94 -29.72
CA LYS A 735 -1.43 -20.89 -28.63
C LYS A 735 -2.83 -20.91 -27.97
N MET A 736 -3.66 -19.88 -28.22
CA MET A 736 -5.05 -19.89 -27.75
C MET A 736 -6.06 -20.57 -28.71
N ALA A 737 -5.69 -20.84 -29.97
CA ALA A 737 -6.66 -21.25 -31.01
C ALA A 737 -6.61 -22.73 -31.42
N HIS A 738 -5.65 -23.54 -31.03
CA HIS A 738 -5.52 -24.95 -31.44
C HIS A 738 -5.23 -25.89 -30.25
N GLY A 739 -6.26 -26.21 -29.49
CA GLY A 739 -6.35 -27.35 -28.60
C GLY A 739 -7.81 -27.69 -28.37
N PRO A 740 -8.21 -28.99 -28.24
CA PRO A 740 -9.54 -29.29 -27.72
C PRO A 740 -9.62 -28.64 -26.35
N ALA A 741 -10.77 -28.00 -26.03
CA ALA A 741 -10.98 -27.27 -24.81
C ALA A 741 -10.54 -28.09 -23.58
N PRO A 742 -9.33 -27.87 -23.06
CA PRO A 742 -9.01 -28.37 -21.73
C PRO A 742 -9.72 -27.45 -20.75
N SER A 743 -10.22 -28.01 -19.67
CA SER A 743 -10.69 -27.23 -18.54
C SER A 743 -9.71 -26.07 -18.31
N ILE A 744 -10.21 -24.85 -18.22
CA ILE A 744 -9.45 -23.59 -18.03
C ILE A 744 -8.37 -23.70 -16.92
N ARG A 745 -8.43 -24.71 -16.07
CA ARG A 745 -7.46 -25.05 -15.03
C ARG A 745 -6.13 -25.65 -15.50
N ALA A 746 -6.02 -26.15 -16.72
CA ALA A 746 -4.82 -26.85 -17.21
C ALA A 746 -4.00 -26.05 -18.25
N ALA A 747 -4.53 -24.98 -18.82
CA ALA A 747 -3.89 -24.19 -19.87
C ALA A 747 -3.14 -22.94 -19.36
N TRP A 748 -3.12 -22.74 -18.03
CA TRP A 748 -2.51 -21.56 -17.39
C TRP A 748 -1.39 -22.01 -16.43
#